data_f7b86aeb7f82f781e417a7e66503a2f1
#
_entry.id   f7b86aeb7f82f781e417a7e66503a2f1
#
_cell.length_a   1.000
_cell.length_b   1.000
_cell.length_c   1.000
_cell.angle_alpha   90.00
_cell.angle_beta   90.00
_cell.angle_gamma   90.00
#
_symmetry.space_group_name_H-M   'P 1'
#
loop_
_entity.id
_entity.type
_entity.pdbx_description
1 polymer ?
#
loop_
_entity_poly.entity_id
_entity_poly.type
_entity_poly.pdbx_seq_one_letter_code
_entity_poly.pdbx_strand_id
1 'polypeptide(L)'
;MKYLWRLCLLVLCQSMVYANNYQIGHRQITFIDSSRANRQIQCEIYYPSMNAGDNVPIAGGKFPVLVFGHGFVMPVSAYDVYWNALVPKGYIMVLPTTESSFSPSHTNFGKDIAHAVKSMRLQGILASSPFYNSVDSTSAVMGHSMGGGCAFLAMQYDQQITAIVSFAGAVTNPSSVTAASSITKPSLVIAGANDCVAPPKNHQIPMYDSLASQCKSYVSIIGGDHCQFASYNFNCSFGQSTCTPKATINANTQQSILFQHMIPWLNYYLKRDCIAGDQFQGMLSSPNGIMSNTNCTLESPRPNILGQKLPCMSENAELYIAGNASGFIPQWTVPKKGTVIGSLNQDSIKVLWNISGIDTVKLRLTHPETGCFKDTILIVRIQPAPNTFITGLKEVCANSKGQLYSVAQSPNIVQLWRKPLNGLTDSDLTKSTISIEWTKNGVDTIFVRQTNTITNCIKDTFMIVTINELPEGTIIGEQIVCESNKNVNYLIQSSPGTTIEWHVPNNGLIIGSKTSNTVAIRWNMRGIDTVKATITDPSTGCMRDTFMIVTIQEKPNADIYGKKNICEDTPMSTYKVEAIPGLSYFWTVSTTSTIIGPRNLDSVLVRWTKVGKDIISLRATNPLTGCTNDTSLTITVNPKPRPYITGKSLVKEGDTNIVYAVPFNQGSMYSWNILSGDARIRNQDQYQVNIDIGKPGIIMIEVTESNKYDCASSDTFNISVQSASGIDDEHFMLIYPNPIEHSSILTIKGNELLSAELWTIMGENIGKYLPQNDHSISISTESCTSGMYMIRIRTNKGCINSSVMIH
;
A
#
# COMPACT_ATOMS: atom_id res chain seq x y z
N MET A 1 19.30 -11.25 -31.80
CA MET A 1 18.25 -11.72 -32.72
C MET A 1 17.71 -13.13 -32.38
N LYS A 2 17.92 -13.71 -31.18
CA LYS A 2 17.36 -15.03 -30.78
C LYS A 2 16.34 -14.95 -29.62
N TYR A 3 15.97 -13.77 -29.15
CA TYR A 3 14.98 -13.56 -28.07
C TYR A 3 13.63 -12.97 -28.52
N LEU A 4 13.52 -12.54 -29.79
CA LEU A 4 12.25 -12.00 -30.31
C LEU A 4 11.25 -13.08 -30.78
N TRP A 5 11.68 -14.34 -30.94
CA TRP A 5 10.78 -15.43 -31.42
C TRP A 5 10.05 -16.20 -30.31
N ARG A 6 10.42 -15.99 -29.03
CA ARG A 6 9.70 -16.63 -27.91
C ARG A 6 8.57 -15.78 -27.32
N LEU A 7 8.47 -14.49 -27.68
CA LEU A 7 7.38 -13.62 -27.22
C LEU A 7 6.17 -13.62 -28.15
N CYS A 8 6.29 -14.09 -29.39
CA CYS A 8 5.16 -14.20 -30.33
C CYS A 8 4.34 -15.48 -30.21
N LEU A 9 4.79 -16.50 -29.47
CA LEU A 9 4.06 -17.77 -29.32
C LEU A 9 3.15 -17.83 -28.09
N LEU A 10 3.12 -16.81 -27.23
CA LEU A 10 2.30 -16.78 -26.01
C LEU A 10 1.06 -15.88 -26.12
N VAL A 11 0.80 -15.25 -27.26
CA VAL A 11 -0.37 -14.37 -27.48
C VAL A 11 -1.42 -15.02 -28.41
N LEU A 12 -1.18 -16.20 -28.94
CA LEU A 12 -2.12 -16.90 -29.84
C LEU A 12 -2.79 -18.12 -29.21
N CYS A 13 -2.89 -18.20 -27.88
CA CYS A 13 -3.89 -19.04 -27.24
C CYS A 13 -5.19 -18.24 -27.05
N GLN A 14 -5.66 -17.56 -28.10
CA GLN A 14 -7.08 -17.31 -28.24
C GLN A 14 -7.73 -18.68 -28.36
N SER A 15 -8.52 -19.04 -27.35
CA SER A 15 -9.49 -20.10 -27.44
C SER A 15 -10.13 -20.05 -28.81
N MET A 16 -9.67 -20.94 -29.74
CA MET A 16 -10.53 -21.42 -30.77
C MET A 16 -11.67 -22.09 -30.01
N VAL A 17 -12.74 -21.37 -29.80
CA VAL A 17 -14.05 -21.98 -29.62
C VAL A 17 -14.28 -22.74 -30.92
N TYR A 18 -13.86 -23.99 -30.94
CA TYR A 18 -14.40 -24.93 -31.89
C TYR A 18 -15.92 -24.80 -31.73
N ALA A 19 -16.60 -24.29 -32.75
CA ALA A 19 -18.03 -24.45 -32.87
C ALA A 19 -18.25 -25.97 -32.93
N ASN A 20 -18.46 -26.60 -31.77
CA ASN A 20 -18.84 -27.99 -31.69
C ASN A 20 -20.22 -28.06 -32.37
N ASN A 21 -20.26 -28.53 -33.61
CA ASN A 21 -21.52 -28.90 -34.24
C ASN A 21 -21.99 -30.14 -33.50
N TYR A 22 -22.91 -29.96 -32.56
CA TYR A 22 -23.51 -31.05 -31.82
C TYR A 22 -24.27 -31.95 -32.80
N GLN A 23 -24.34 -33.22 -32.46
CA GLN A 23 -25.29 -34.15 -33.06
C GLN A 23 -26.68 -33.92 -32.49
N ILE A 24 -27.71 -34.38 -33.20
CA ILE A 24 -29.09 -34.18 -32.82
C ILE A 24 -29.57 -35.36 -31.98
N GLY A 25 -29.81 -35.14 -30.71
CA GLY A 25 -30.56 -36.03 -29.86
C GLY A 25 -32.06 -35.70 -29.97
N HIS A 26 -32.91 -36.74 -29.88
CA HIS A 26 -34.34 -36.56 -29.92
C HIS A 26 -35.02 -37.29 -28.77
N ARG A 27 -36.13 -36.73 -28.28
CA ARG A 27 -36.95 -37.32 -27.22
C ARG A 27 -38.37 -36.79 -27.29
N GLN A 28 -39.31 -37.66 -27.08
CA GLN A 28 -40.70 -37.27 -26.89
C GLN A 28 -41.03 -37.16 -25.40
N ILE A 29 -41.65 -36.06 -25.00
CA ILE A 29 -42.07 -35.84 -23.61
C ILE A 29 -43.48 -35.25 -23.62
N THR A 30 -44.35 -35.77 -22.73
CA THR A 30 -45.64 -35.16 -22.45
C THR A 30 -45.56 -34.34 -21.17
N PHE A 31 -45.73 -33.03 -21.30
CA PHE A 31 -45.87 -32.14 -20.15
C PHE A 31 -47.33 -32.10 -19.71
N ILE A 32 -47.53 -31.97 -18.41
CA ILE A 32 -48.87 -31.92 -17.80
C ILE A 32 -49.09 -30.54 -17.24
N ASP A 33 -50.11 -29.85 -17.76
CA ASP A 33 -50.56 -28.56 -17.22
C ASP A 33 -51.68 -28.79 -16.22
N SER A 34 -51.30 -28.87 -14.96
CA SER A 34 -52.24 -29.05 -13.85
C SER A 34 -53.24 -27.88 -13.67
N SER A 35 -52.89 -26.71 -14.13
CA SER A 35 -53.75 -25.53 -14.07
C SER A 35 -54.91 -25.60 -15.09
N ARG A 36 -54.82 -26.49 -16.04
CA ARG A 36 -55.80 -26.71 -17.12
C ARG A 36 -56.32 -28.16 -17.13
N ALA A 37 -56.91 -28.62 -16.01
CA ALA A 37 -57.46 -29.94 -15.84
C ALA A 37 -56.49 -31.08 -16.27
N ASN A 38 -55.20 -30.95 -15.91
CA ASN A 38 -54.12 -31.88 -16.28
C ASN A 38 -54.01 -32.06 -17.82
N ARG A 39 -54.12 -30.96 -18.58
CA ARG A 39 -53.97 -30.98 -20.01
C ARG A 39 -52.59 -31.55 -20.36
N GLN A 40 -52.63 -32.58 -21.20
CA GLN A 40 -51.43 -33.22 -21.71
C GLN A 40 -50.90 -32.45 -22.94
N ILE A 41 -49.64 -32.09 -22.90
CA ILE A 41 -48.95 -31.36 -23.96
C ILE A 41 -47.79 -32.26 -24.43
N GLN A 42 -48.05 -33.02 -25.43
CA GLN A 42 -47.04 -33.86 -26.06
C GLN A 42 -46.11 -32.97 -26.87
N CYS A 43 -44.78 -33.15 -26.68
CA CYS A 43 -43.76 -32.39 -27.36
C CYS A 43 -42.68 -33.30 -27.94
N GLU A 44 -42.29 -33.01 -29.16
CA GLU A 44 -41.05 -33.52 -29.75
C GLU A 44 -39.92 -32.58 -29.31
N ILE A 45 -38.86 -33.14 -28.75
CA ILE A 45 -37.74 -32.35 -28.21
C ILE A 45 -36.44 -32.81 -28.91
N TYR A 46 -35.86 -31.87 -29.66
CA TYR A 46 -34.56 -32.05 -30.30
C TYR A 46 -33.52 -31.25 -29.54
N TYR A 47 -32.40 -31.88 -29.23
CA TYR A 47 -31.40 -31.29 -28.33
C TYR A 47 -29.98 -31.63 -28.72
N PRO A 48 -29.01 -30.76 -28.34
CA PRO A 48 -27.61 -31.03 -28.57
C PRO A 48 -27.13 -32.28 -27.85
N SER A 49 -26.52 -33.18 -28.58
CA SER A 49 -25.94 -34.44 -28.08
C SER A 49 -24.57 -34.69 -28.72
N MET A 50 -23.80 -35.58 -28.10
CA MET A 50 -22.55 -36.06 -28.70
C MET A 50 -22.80 -37.12 -29.74
N ASN A 51 -23.98 -37.79 -29.69
CA ASN A 51 -24.40 -38.84 -30.59
C ASN A 51 -25.80 -38.51 -31.15
N ALA A 52 -26.05 -38.79 -32.42
CA ALA A 52 -27.38 -38.66 -32.99
C ALA A 52 -28.29 -39.80 -32.54
N GLY A 53 -29.58 -39.52 -32.39
CA GLY A 53 -30.61 -40.55 -32.17
C GLY A 53 -31.55 -40.28 -31.01
N ASP A 54 -32.47 -41.22 -30.82
CA ASP A 54 -33.50 -41.12 -29.79
C ASP A 54 -32.97 -41.43 -28.40
N ASN A 55 -33.44 -40.65 -27.43
CA ASN A 55 -33.13 -40.83 -26.00
C ASN A 55 -31.65 -40.83 -25.65
N VAL A 56 -30.79 -40.37 -26.55
CA VAL A 56 -29.34 -40.19 -26.25
C VAL A 56 -29.13 -39.12 -25.17
N PRO A 57 -28.04 -39.19 -24.42
CA PRO A 57 -27.73 -38.14 -23.43
C PRO A 57 -27.55 -36.75 -24.07
N ILE A 58 -28.04 -35.70 -23.39
CA ILE A 58 -27.76 -34.34 -23.82
C ILE A 58 -26.27 -34.02 -23.63
N ALA A 59 -25.71 -33.23 -24.51
CA ALA A 59 -24.31 -32.78 -24.41
C ALA A 59 -24.10 -31.92 -23.16
N GLY A 60 -22.84 -31.86 -22.68
CA GLY A 60 -22.46 -31.00 -21.57
C GLY A 60 -22.60 -29.52 -21.92
N GLY A 61 -23.15 -28.75 -21.02
CA GLY A 61 -23.36 -27.31 -21.16
C GLY A 61 -24.80 -26.89 -20.86
N LYS A 62 -25.08 -25.60 -21.00
CA LYS A 62 -26.44 -25.03 -20.89
C LYS A 62 -26.88 -24.52 -22.24
N PHE A 63 -28.07 -24.88 -22.65
CA PHE A 63 -28.60 -24.60 -23.97
C PHE A 63 -29.92 -23.81 -23.84
N PRO A 64 -30.07 -22.69 -24.57
CA PRO A 64 -31.33 -21.98 -24.68
C PRO A 64 -32.43 -22.85 -25.25
N VAL A 65 -33.68 -22.63 -24.77
CA VAL A 65 -34.86 -23.37 -25.23
C VAL A 65 -35.60 -22.56 -26.27
N LEU A 66 -35.92 -23.17 -27.36
CA LEU A 66 -36.75 -22.67 -28.44
C LEU A 66 -38.02 -23.49 -28.51
N VAL A 67 -39.17 -22.91 -28.16
CA VAL A 67 -40.46 -23.62 -28.33
C VAL A 67 -41.12 -23.16 -29.62
N PHE A 68 -41.37 -24.09 -30.51
CA PHE A 68 -41.84 -23.82 -31.85
C PHE A 68 -43.31 -24.27 -32.06
N GLY A 69 -44.20 -23.34 -32.37
CA GLY A 69 -45.58 -23.58 -32.75
C GLY A 69 -45.69 -23.89 -34.23
N HIS A 70 -46.32 -25.01 -34.55
CA HIS A 70 -46.59 -25.43 -35.94
C HIS A 70 -47.73 -24.64 -36.59
N GLY A 71 -47.79 -24.65 -37.93
CA GLY A 71 -48.87 -24.11 -38.72
C GLY A 71 -50.16 -24.93 -38.66
N PHE A 72 -51.23 -24.35 -39.12
CA PHE A 72 -52.55 -25.01 -39.20
C PHE A 72 -52.45 -26.34 -39.96
N VAL A 73 -52.86 -27.43 -39.30
CA VAL A 73 -52.82 -28.78 -39.82
C VAL A 73 -51.47 -29.26 -40.38
N MET A 74 -50.40 -28.66 -39.88
CA MET A 74 -49.02 -29.02 -40.26
C MET A 74 -48.42 -29.97 -39.24
N PRO A 75 -47.83 -31.10 -39.69
CA PRO A 75 -47.11 -31.97 -38.79
C PRO A 75 -45.78 -31.34 -38.34
N VAL A 76 -45.28 -31.75 -37.17
CA VAL A 76 -43.97 -31.28 -36.64
C VAL A 76 -42.84 -31.62 -37.64
N SER A 77 -42.91 -32.76 -38.31
CA SER A 77 -41.93 -33.18 -39.31
C SER A 77 -41.71 -32.18 -40.45
N ALA A 78 -42.69 -31.32 -40.71
CA ALA A 78 -42.52 -30.25 -41.70
C ALA A 78 -41.55 -29.15 -41.29
N TYR A 79 -41.05 -29.18 -40.07
CA TYR A 79 -40.16 -28.17 -39.50
C TYR A 79 -38.73 -28.68 -39.20
N ASP A 80 -38.37 -29.81 -39.85
CA ASP A 80 -37.04 -30.43 -39.68
C ASP A 80 -35.89 -29.49 -40.02
N VAL A 81 -36.07 -28.59 -40.96
CA VAL A 81 -35.07 -27.57 -41.30
C VAL A 81 -34.63 -26.72 -40.09
N TYR A 82 -35.51 -26.49 -39.08
CA TYR A 82 -35.20 -25.69 -37.92
C TYR A 82 -34.31 -26.43 -36.92
N TRP A 83 -34.67 -27.67 -36.53
CA TRP A 83 -33.83 -28.41 -35.60
C TRP A 83 -32.51 -28.84 -36.26
N ASN A 84 -32.48 -29.10 -37.55
CA ASN A 84 -31.24 -29.36 -38.27
C ASN A 84 -30.33 -28.13 -38.33
N ALA A 85 -30.91 -26.93 -38.39
CA ALA A 85 -30.13 -25.68 -38.37
C ALA A 85 -29.70 -25.22 -36.98
N LEU A 86 -30.53 -25.43 -35.95
CA LEU A 86 -30.39 -24.80 -34.64
C LEU A 86 -29.79 -25.74 -33.58
N VAL A 87 -30.18 -27.03 -33.56
CA VAL A 87 -29.69 -27.99 -32.55
C VAL A 87 -28.18 -28.17 -32.63
N PRO A 88 -27.57 -28.37 -33.81
CA PRO A 88 -26.10 -28.45 -33.89
C PRO A 88 -25.36 -27.21 -33.40
N LYS A 89 -26.07 -26.08 -33.37
CA LYS A 89 -25.53 -24.81 -32.85
C LYS A 89 -25.78 -24.61 -31.36
N GLY A 90 -26.26 -25.63 -30.64
CA GLY A 90 -26.47 -25.58 -29.20
C GLY A 90 -27.76 -24.88 -28.76
N TYR A 91 -28.90 -25.29 -29.37
CA TYR A 91 -30.25 -24.93 -28.94
C TYR A 91 -31.04 -26.20 -28.63
N ILE A 92 -31.92 -26.17 -27.63
CA ILE A 92 -32.93 -27.17 -27.41
C ILE A 92 -34.21 -26.71 -28.12
N MET A 93 -34.71 -27.49 -29.08
CA MET A 93 -35.96 -27.22 -29.75
C MET A 93 -37.07 -28.08 -29.20
N VAL A 94 -38.19 -27.48 -28.85
CA VAL A 94 -39.40 -28.16 -28.32
C VAL A 94 -40.57 -27.81 -29.22
N LEU A 95 -41.22 -28.82 -29.74
CA LEU A 95 -42.33 -28.67 -30.67
C LEU A 95 -43.56 -29.33 -30.07
N PRO A 96 -44.49 -28.59 -29.48
CA PRO A 96 -45.79 -29.11 -29.04
C PRO A 96 -46.55 -29.62 -30.26
N THR A 97 -47.14 -30.81 -30.13
CA THR A 97 -47.92 -31.47 -31.19
C THR A 97 -49.43 -31.29 -31.04
N THR A 98 -49.82 -30.52 -30.01
CA THR A 98 -51.21 -30.18 -29.69
C THR A 98 -51.79 -29.21 -30.71
N GLU A 99 -53.13 -29.15 -30.79
CA GLU A 99 -53.88 -28.23 -31.69
C GLU A 99 -53.64 -28.48 -33.21
N SER A 100 -53.27 -29.69 -33.58
CA SER A 100 -53.01 -30.09 -34.96
C SER A 100 -54.28 -30.50 -35.76
N SER A 101 -55.45 -30.30 -35.17
CA SER A 101 -56.77 -30.60 -35.80
C SER A 101 -57.25 -29.52 -36.80
N PHE A 102 -58.33 -29.79 -37.52
CA PHE A 102 -58.95 -28.80 -38.38
C PHE A 102 -59.69 -27.70 -37.60
N SER A 103 -59.77 -27.77 -36.26
CA SER A 103 -60.47 -26.80 -35.42
C SER A 103 -59.59 -26.50 -34.21
N PRO A 104 -58.43 -25.91 -34.38
CA PRO A 104 -57.51 -25.65 -33.31
C PRO A 104 -57.93 -24.46 -32.42
N SER A 105 -57.66 -24.56 -31.16
CA SER A 105 -57.82 -23.46 -30.23
C SER A 105 -56.51 -22.65 -30.13
N HIS A 106 -56.44 -21.46 -30.73
CA HIS A 106 -55.30 -20.59 -30.66
C HIS A 106 -54.95 -20.20 -29.21
N THR A 107 -56.00 -20.03 -28.34
CA THR A 107 -55.77 -19.79 -26.91
C THR A 107 -55.05 -20.94 -26.25
N ASN A 108 -55.50 -22.20 -26.51
CA ASN A 108 -54.85 -23.35 -25.92
C ASN A 108 -53.46 -23.55 -26.48
N PHE A 109 -53.22 -23.34 -27.76
CA PHE A 109 -51.92 -23.48 -28.37
C PHE A 109 -50.92 -22.46 -27.85
N GLY A 110 -51.33 -21.18 -27.69
CA GLY A 110 -50.50 -20.19 -27.05
C GLY A 110 -50.14 -20.56 -25.61
N LYS A 111 -51.07 -21.09 -24.84
CA LYS A 111 -50.81 -21.60 -23.48
C LYS A 111 -49.93 -22.83 -23.46
N ASP A 112 -50.09 -23.75 -24.43
CA ASP A 112 -49.26 -24.95 -24.55
C ASP A 112 -47.79 -24.60 -24.89
N ILE A 113 -47.59 -23.65 -25.79
CA ILE A 113 -46.26 -23.11 -26.12
C ILE A 113 -45.61 -22.50 -24.88
N ALA A 114 -46.31 -21.65 -24.14
CA ALA A 114 -45.79 -21.04 -22.90
C ALA A 114 -45.51 -22.10 -21.82
N HIS A 115 -46.45 -23.06 -21.66
CA HIS A 115 -46.26 -24.14 -20.68
C HIS A 115 -45.06 -25.03 -21.02
N ALA A 116 -44.80 -25.30 -22.31
CA ALA A 116 -43.61 -26.04 -22.73
C ALA A 116 -42.33 -25.33 -22.35
N VAL A 117 -42.24 -23.99 -22.46
CA VAL A 117 -41.08 -23.20 -21.99
C VAL A 117 -40.92 -23.36 -20.48
N LYS A 118 -42.00 -23.18 -19.72
CA LYS A 118 -41.99 -23.31 -18.26
C LYS A 118 -41.57 -24.71 -17.83
N SER A 119 -42.10 -25.76 -18.51
CA SER A 119 -41.78 -27.15 -18.22
C SER A 119 -40.32 -27.46 -18.50
N MET A 120 -39.76 -26.97 -19.58
CA MET A 120 -38.32 -27.15 -19.86
C MET A 120 -37.43 -26.47 -18.82
N ARG A 121 -37.79 -25.29 -18.32
CA ARG A 121 -37.05 -24.67 -17.17
C ARG A 121 -37.09 -25.58 -15.93
N LEU A 122 -38.25 -26.21 -15.65
CA LEU A 122 -38.36 -27.17 -14.56
C LEU A 122 -37.52 -28.43 -14.82
N GLN A 123 -37.49 -28.94 -16.06
CA GLN A 123 -36.61 -30.04 -16.41
C GLN A 123 -35.12 -29.71 -16.17
N GLY A 124 -34.72 -28.46 -16.36
CA GLY A 124 -33.34 -28.02 -16.13
C GLY A 124 -32.89 -28.04 -14.67
N ILE A 125 -33.81 -27.99 -13.72
CA ILE A 125 -33.53 -28.00 -12.27
C ILE A 125 -33.89 -29.31 -11.57
N LEU A 126 -34.65 -30.19 -12.20
CA LEU A 126 -35.10 -31.47 -11.64
C LEU A 126 -34.00 -32.53 -11.81
N ALA A 127 -33.41 -33.00 -10.72
CA ALA A 127 -32.29 -33.94 -10.73
C ALA A 127 -32.59 -35.26 -11.46
N SER A 128 -33.85 -35.68 -11.51
CA SER A 128 -34.26 -36.90 -12.25
C SER A 128 -34.48 -36.64 -13.75
N SER A 129 -34.39 -35.41 -14.21
CA SER A 129 -34.60 -35.06 -15.61
C SER A 129 -33.38 -35.38 -16.46
N PRO A 130 -33.58 -35.87 -17.69
CA PRO A 130 -32.50 -35.99 -18.66
C PRO A 130 -31.89 -34.66 -19.09
N PHE A 131 -32.54 -33.53 -18.76
CA PHE A 131 -32.09 -32.17 -19.03
C PHE A 131 -31.53 -31.46 -17.82
N TYR A 132 -31.32 -32.16 -16.70
CA TYR A 132 -30.79 -31.57 -15.47
C TYR A 132 -29.49 -30.81 -15.74
N ASN A 133 -29.44 -29.56 -15.25
CA ASN A 133 -28.31 -28.64 -15.44
C ASN A 133 -27.95 -28.27 -16.89
N SER A 134 -28.80 -28.69 -17.90
CA SER A 134 -28.49 -28.47 -19.31
C SER A 134 -29.40 -27.43 -19.98
N VAL A 135 -30.36 -26.86 -19.24
CA VAL A 135 -31.25 -25.80 -19.73
C VAL A 135 -30.70 -24.45 -19.33
N ASP A 136 -30.54 -23.55 -20.30
CA ASP A 136 -30.19 -22.16 -20.03
C ASP A 136 -31.39 -21.38 -19.47
N SER A 137 -31.09 -20.24 -18.82
CA SER A 137 -32.10 -19.32 -18.32
C SER A 137 -32.86 -18.58 -19.43
N THR A 138 -32.30 -18.54 -20.63
CA THR A 138 -32.86 -17.86 -21.79
C THR A 138 -33.72 -18.81 -22.65
N SER A 139 -34.81 -18.27 -23.20
CA SER A 139 -35.71 -19.02 -24.04
C SER A 139 -36.40 -18.12 -25.07
N ALA A 140 -36.80 -18.69 -26.19
CA ALA A 140 -37.69 -17.99 -27.13
C ALA A 140 -38.88 -18.87 -27.52
N VAL A 141 -39.98 -18.21 -27.78
CA VAL A 141 -41.10 -18.81 -28.48
C VAL A 141 -41.02 -18.39 -29.92
N MET A 142 -41.30 -19.37 -30.80
CA MET A 142 -41.26 -19.15 -32.19
C MET A 142 -42.35 -19.98 -32.88
N GLY A 143 -42.65 -19.70 -34.12
CA GLY A 143 -43.61 -20.51 -34.86
C GLY A 143 -43.91 -19.99 -36.27
N HIS A 144 -44.50 -20.84 -37.03
CA HIS A 144 -44.91 -20.58 -38.41
C HIS A 144 -46.43 -20.44 -38.52
N SER A 145 -46.89 -19.52 -39.33
CA SER A 145 -48.34 -19.36 -39.68
C SER A 145 -49.21 -19.20 -38.41
N MET A 146 -50.19 -20.11 -38.18
CA MET A 146 -50.94 -20.19 -36.93
C MET A 146 -50.04 -20.20 -35.68
N GLY A 147 -48.99 -21.02 -35.67
CA GLY A 147 -48.03 -21.09 -34.54
C GLY A 147 -47.24 -19.81 -34.37
N GLY A 148 -46.95 -19.09 -35.47
CA GLY A 148 -46.32 -17.76 -35.43
C GLY A 148 -47.20 -16.73 -34.76
N GLY A 149 -48.52 -16.73 -34.99
CA GLY A 149 -49.49 -15.90 -34.26
C GLY A 149 -49.68 -16.35 -32.80
N CYS A 150 -49.74 -17.68 -32.55
CA CYS A 150 -49.86 -18.22 -31.19
C CYS A 150 -48.62 -17.98 -30.33
N ALA A 151 -47.42 -17.75 -30.92
CA ALA A 151 -46.25 -17.33 -30.19
C ALA A 151 -46.47 -15.95 -29.52
N PHE A 152 -47.19 -15.01 -30.13
CA PHE A 152 -47.55 -13.76 -29.48
C PHE A 152 -48.51 -13.98 -28.31
N LEU A 153 -49.46 -14.92 -28.44
CA LEU A 153 -50.33 -15.27 -27.32
C LEU A 153 -49.52 -15.91 -26.18
N ALA A 154 -48.53 -16.73 -26.47
CA ALA A 154 -47.71 -17.40 -25.47
C ALA A 154 -46.96 -16.41 -24.60
N MET A 155 -46.50 -15.29 -25.16
CA MET A 155 -45.81 -14.24 -24.43
C MET A 155 -46.66 -13.61 -23.30
N GLN A 156 -48.00 -13.71 -23.38
CA GLN A 156 -48.91 -13.24 -22.34
C GLN A 156 -48.96 -14.17 -21.11
N TYR A 157 -48.65 -15.45 -21.30
CA TYR A 157 -48.75 -16.47 -20.26
C TYR A 157 -47.47 -16.79 -19.51
N ASP A 158 -46.31 -16.32 -20.02
CA ASP A 158 -45.02 -16.50 -19.35
C ASP A 158 -44.09 -15.32 -19.59
N GLN A 159 -44.01 -14.44 -18.63
CA GLN A 159 -43.14 -13.22 -18.65
C GLN A 159 -41.64 -13.52 -18.60
N GLN A 160 -41.25 -14.77 -18.30
CA GLN A 160 -39.84 -15.18 -18.25
C GLN A 160 -39.31 -15.59 -19.64
N ILE A 161 -40.15 -15.65 -20.67
CA ILE A 161 -39.71 -15.86 -22.05
C ILE A 161 -38.84 -14.65 -22.45
N THR A 162 -37.65 -14.94 -22.98
CA THR A 162 -36.65 -13.90 -23.29
C THR A 162 -36.97 -13.18 -24.59
N ALA A 163 -37.44 -13.91 -25.62
CA ALA A 163 -37.62 -13.36 -26.96
C ALA A 163 -38.75 -14.10 -27.75
N ILE A 164 -39.23 -13.46 -28.79
CA ILE A 164 -40.21 -14.06 -29.74
C ILE A 164 -39.71 -13.95 -31.18
N VAL A 165 -39.90 -15.04 -31.95
CA VAL A 165 -39.66 -15.05 -33.40
C VAL A 165 -40.90 -15.58 -34.10
N SER A 166 -41.46 -14.86 -35.03
CA SER A 166 -42.64 -15.26 -35.80
C SER A 166 -42.32 -15.36 -37.28
N PHE A 167 -42.64 -16.49 -37.91
CA PHE A 167 -42.41 -16.72 -39.33
C PHE A 167 -43.76 -16.76 -40.05
N ALA A 168 -43.99 -15.89 -41.01
CA ALA A 168 -45.25 -15.76 -41.74
C ALA A 168 -46.48 -15.88 -40.80
N GLY A 169 -46.38 -15.33 -39.59
CA GLY A 169 -47.39 -15.52 -38.55
C GLY A 169 -48.77 -15.01 -38.97
N ALA A 170 -49.81 -15.85 -38.78
CA ALA A 170 -51.19 -15.47 -39.03
C ALA A 170 -51.82 -14.80 -37.82
N VAL A 171 -52.68 -13.79 -38.02
CA VAL A 171 -53.49 -13.21 -36.96
C VAL A 171 -54.42 -14.30 -36.40
N THR A 172 -54.44 -14.41 -35.05
CA THR A 172 -55.17 -15.44 -34.31
C THR A 172 -56.46 -14.92 -33.69
N ASN A 173 -57.25 -15.83 -33.12
CA ASN A 173 -58.39 -15.51 -32.28
C ASN A 173 -58.22 -16.26 -30.93
N PRO A 174 -58.00 -15.57 -29.81
CA PRO A 174 -57.87 -14.12 -29.64
C PRO A 174 -56.74 -13.50 -30.50
N SER A 175 -56.82 -12.20 -30.73
CA SER A 175 -55.92 -11.48 -31.63
C SER A 175 -54.47 -11.44 -31.19
N SER A 176 -53.56 -11.96 -32.01
CA SER A 176 -52.11 -11.84 -31.85
C SER A 176 -51.63 -10.40 -32.02
N VAL A 177 -52.38 -9.55 -32.76
CA VAL A 177 -52.12 -8.12 -32.88
C VAL A 177 -52.35 -7.41 -31.53
N THR A 178 -53.45 -7.75 -30.86
CA THR A 178 -53.73 -7.26 -29.51
C THR A 178 -52.70 -7.77 -28.50
N ALA A 179 -52.33 -9.06 -28.61
CA ALA A 179 -51.30 -9.63 -27.75
C ALA A 179 -49.94 -8.93 -27.91
N ALA A 180 -49.57 -8.55 -29.12
CA ALA A 180 -48.33 -7.84 -29.45
C ALA A 180 -48.21 -6.52 -28.64
N SER A 181 -49.30 -5.78 -28.39
CA SER A 181 -49.27 -4.52 -27.69
C SER A 181 -48.79 -4.58 -26.23
N SER A 182 -48.77 -5.79 -25.65
CA SER A 182 -48.22 -6.03 -24.29
C SER A 182 -46.82 -6.65 -24.30
N ILE A 183 -46.24 -6.96 -25.43
CA ILE A 183 -44.94 -7.63 -25.55
C ILE A 183 -43.83 -6.58 -25.55
N THR A 184 -43.08 -6.53 -24.49
CA THR A 184 -41.89 -5.62 -24.30
C THR A 184 -40.58 -6.35 -24.61
N LYS A 185 -40.60 -7.67 -24.80
CA LYS A 185 -39.42 -8.49 -25.06
C LYS A 185 -38.92 -8.34 -26.50
N PRO A 186 -37.61 -8.61 -26.74
CA PRO A 186 -37.05 -8.64 -28.10
C PRO A 186 -37.88 -9.48 -29.05
N SER A 187 -38.18 -8.93 -30.21
CA SER A 187 -39.15 -9.50 -31.15
C SER A 187 -38.61 -9.46 -32.58
N LEU A 188 -38.60 -10.61 -33.25
CA LEU A 188 -38.27 -10.74 -34.65
C LEU A 188 -39.46 -11.28 -35.42
N VAL A 189 -39.95 -10.51 -36.36
CA VAL A 189 -41.08 -10.92 -37.25
C VAL A 189 -40.53 -11.08 -38.64
N ILE A 190 -40.64 -12.29 -39.19
CA ILE A 190 -40.15 -12.63 -40.54
C ILE A 190 -41.33 -12.99 -41.44
N ALA A 191 -41.38 -12.36 -42.59
CA ALA A 191 -42.44 -12.56 -43.59
C ALA A 191 -41.85 -12.97 -44.95
N GLY A 192 -42.61 -13.68 -45.74
CA GLY A 192 -42.40 -13.80 -47.18
C GLY A 192 -43.08 -12.64 -47.88
N ALA A 193 -42.39 -11.90 -48.72
CA ALA A 193 -42.97 -10.74 -49.38
C ALA A 193 -44.16 -11.15 -50.34
N ASN A 194 -44.14 -12.37 -50.86
CA ASN A 194 -45.14 -12.93 -51.75
C ASN A 194 -46.08 -13.90 -51.00
N ASP A 195 -46.11 -13.85 -49.63
CA ASP A 195 -47.03 -14.65 -48.84
C ASP A 195 -48.49 -14.26 -49.17
N CYS A 196 -49.19 -15.16 -49.85
CA CYS A 196 -50.60 -14.99 -50.21
C CYS A 196 -51.59 -15.73 -49.27
N VAL A 197 -51.04 -16.60 -48.37
CA VAL A 197 -51.84 -17.33 -47.36
C VAL A 197 -52.09 -16.46 -46.15
N ALA A 198 -51.04 -15.85 -45.66
CA ALA A 198 -51.07 -14.87 -44.59
C ALA A 198 -50.38 -13.57 -45.05
N PRO A 199 -51.00 -12.77 -45.93
CA PRO A 199 -50.35 -11.61 -46.51
C PRO A 199 -49.76 -10.68 -45.45
N PRO A 200 -48.50 -10.22 -45.62
CA PRO A 200 -47.80 -9.41 -44.57
C PRO A 200 -48.58 -8.19 -44.16
N LYS A 201 -49.22 -7.51 -45.09
CA LYS A 201 -50.02 -6.31 -44.82
C LYS A 201 -51.15 -6.54 -43.80
N ASN A 202 -51.75 -7.75 -43.81
CA ASN A 202 -52.87 -8.07 -42.95
C ASN A 202 -52.54 -8.86 -41.69
N HIS A 203 -51.35 -9.40 -41.64
CA HIS A 203 -50.92 -10.30 -40.56
C HIS A 203 -49.64 -9.82 -39.87
N GLN A 204 -48.48 -9.97 -40.45
CA GLN A 204 -47.18 -9.77 -39.79
C GLN A 204 -46.89 -8.27 -39.51
N ILE A 205 -47.23 -7.37 -40.43
CA ILE A 205 -47.04 -5.93 -40.24
C ILE A 205 -47.91 -5.42 -39.11
N PRO A 206 -49.22 -5.69 -38.99
CA PRO A 206 -50.00 -5.27 -37.82
C PRO A 206 -49.48 -5.82 -36.50
N MET A 207 -49.00 -7.06 -36.45
CA MET A 207 -48.39 -7.63 -35.25
C MET A 207 -47.10 -6.89 -34.91
N TYR A 208 -46.22 -6.64 -35.90
CA TYR A 208 -44.98 -5.89 -35.72
C TYR A 208 -45.24 -4.46 -35.25
N ASP A 209 -46.16 -3.74 -35.89
CA ASP A 209 -46.46 -2.37 -35.56
C ASP A 209 -47.00 -2.24 -34.13
N SER A 210 -47.82 -3.19 -33.71
CA SER A 210 -48.45 -3.23 -32.38
C SER A 210 -47.48 -3.60 -31.25
N LEU A 211 -46.29 -4.18 -31.55
CA LEU A 211 -45.32 -4.59 -30.53
C LEU A 211 -44.87 -3.39 -29.67
N ALA A 212 -45.03 -3.54 -28.36
CA ALA A 212 -44.51 -2.58 -27.35
C ALA A 212 -43.01 -2.73 -27.10
N SER A 213 -42.35 -3.67 -27.74
CA SER A 213 -40.92 -3.96 -27.58
C SER A 213 -40.07 -2.75 -27.95
N GLN A 214 -39.09 -2.42 -27.06
CA GLN A 214 -38.06 -1.43 -27.32
C GLN A 214 -37.09 -1.89 -28.42
N CYS A 215 -37.05 -3.19 -28.71
CA CYS A 215 -36.27 -3.77 -29.79
C CYS A 215 -37.06 -4.77 -30.57
N LYS A 216 -37.62 -4.32 -31.69
CA LYS A 216 -38.35 -5.14 -32.63
C LYS A 216 -37.79 -5.01 -34.03
N SER A 217 -37.70 -6.13 -34.73
CA SER A 217 -37.21 -6.18 -36.10
C SER A 217 -38.23 -6.91 -36.98
N TYR A 218 -38.51 -6.32 -38.14
CA TYR A 218 -39.29 -6.93 -39.21
C TYR A 218 -38.37 -7.24 -40.39
N VAL A 219 -38.41 -8.43 -40.90
CA VAL A 219 -37.65 -8.87 -42.07
C VAL A 219 -38.62 -9.51 -43.10
N SER A 220 -38.75 -8.93 -44.24
CA SER A 220 -39.55 -9.45 -45.35
C SER A 220 -38.64 -10.00 -46.42
N ILE A 221 -38.70 -11.32 -46.64
CA ILE A 221 -37.88 -11.98 -47.65
C ILE A 221 -38.49 -11.74 -49.02
N ILE A 222 -37.75 -11.05 -49.89
CA ILE A 222 -38.21 -10.70 -51.24
C ILE A 222 -38.39 -11.95 -52.09
N GLY A 223 -39.55 -12.08 -52.65
CA GLY A 223 -39.89 -13.25 -53.44
C GLY A 223 -40.21 -14.50 -52.67
N GLY A 224 -40.09 -14.48 -51.32
CA GLY A 224 -40.50 -15.57 -50.49
C GLY A 224 -41.98 -15.68 -50.24
N ASP A 225 -42.44 -16.89 -49.95
CA ASP A 225 -43.90 -17.19 -49.79
C ASP A 225 -44.15 -17.80 -48.37
N HIS A 226 -45.40 -18.27 -48.14
CA HIS A 226 -45.85 -18.82 -46.87
C HIS A 226 -45.22 -20.19 -46.58
N CYS A 227 -45.37 -21.13 -47.53
CA CYS A 227 -45.06 -22.54 -47.26
C CYS A 227 -43.57 -22.87 -47.27
N GLN A 228 -42.74 -22.03 -47.88
CA GLN A 228 -41.31 -22.23 -47.95
C GLN A 228 -40.58 -21.93 -46.59
N PHE A 229 -41.31 -21.46 -45.56
CA PHE A 229 -40.84 -21.46 -44.18
C PHE A 229 -40.79 -22.85 -43.54
N ALA A 230 -41.32 -23.86 -44.19
CA ALA A 230 -41.31 -25.24 -43.76
C ALA A 230 -40.71 -26.14 -44.87
N SER A 231 -40.37 -27.38 -44.52
CA SER A 231 -40.15 -28.43 -45.51
C SER A 231 -41.42 -28.69 -46.28
N TYR A 232 -41.29 -29.21 -47.47
CA TYR A 232 -42.47 -29.48 -48.32
C TYR A 232 -43.57 -30.19 -47.54
N ASN A 233 -44.74 -29.60 -47.53
CA ASN A 233 -45.92 -30.16 -46.90
C ASN A 233 -47.17 -30.00 -47.86
N PHE A 234 -47.88 -31.08 -48.07
CA PHE A 234 -49.03 -31.07 -48.99
C PHE A 234 -50.12 -30.09 -48.56
N ASN A 235 -50.46 -30.05 -47.26
CA ASN A 235 -51.53 -29.22 -46.76
C ASN A 235 -51.21 -27.70 -46.97
N CYS A 236 -50.00 -27.28 -46.66
CA CYS A 236 -49.57 -25.91 -46.92
C CYS A 236 -49.55 -25.60 -48.43
N SER A 237 -48.97 -26.45 -49.24
CA SER A 237 -48.85 -26.28 -50.69
C SER A 237 -50.21 -26.26 -51.36
N PHE A 238 -51.19 -27.11 -50.92
CA PHE A 238 -52.56 -27.08 -51.39
C PHE A 238 -53.24 -25.74 -51.05
N GLY A 239 -53.14 -25.28 -49.80
CA GLY A 239 -53.69 -23.97 -49.39
C GLY A 239 -53.12 -22.82 -50.20
N GLN A 240 -51.82 -22.83 -50.49
CA GLN A 240 -51.12 -21.84 -51.27
C GLN A 240 -51.36 -21.93 -52.78
N SER A 241 -51.80 -23.04 -53.26
CA SER A 241 -51.96 -23.31 -54.69
C SER A 241 -52.96 -22.36 -55.42
N THR A 242 -53.96 -21.89 -54.69
CA THR A 242 -55.07 -21.04 -55.21
C THR A 242 -54.87 -19.57 -55.04
N CYS A 243 -53.82 -19.11 -54.29
CA CYS A 243 -53.59 -17.68 -54.05
C CYS A 243 -52.36 -17.11 -54.80
N THR A 244 -52.36 -15.79 -54.93
CA THR A 244 -51.29 -15.00 -55.59
C THR A 244 -50.93 -13.83 -54.68
N PRO A 245 -49.66 -13.34 -54.74
CA PRO A 245 -48.57 -13.72 -55.63
C PRO A 245 -47.95 -15.08 -55.30
N LYS A 246 -47.23 -15.66 -56.25
CA LYS A 246 -46.39 -16.85 -56.01
C LYS A 246 -44.98 -16.52 -55.61
N ALA A 247 -44.25 -17.48 -54.97
CA ALA A 247 -42.84 -17.34 -54.76
C ALA A 247 -42.07 -17.08 -56.07
N THR A 248 -41.06 -16.22 -56.00
CA THR A 248 -40.09 -15.98 -57.08
C THR A 248 -38.71 -16.52 -56.77
N ILE A 249 -38.54 -17.05 -55.57
CA ILE A 249 -37.34 -17.76 -55.08
C ILE A 249 -37.74 -19.17 -54.63
N ASN A 250 -36.76 -20.09 -54.57
CA ASN A 250 -37.04 -21.46 -54.10
C ASN A 250 -36.91 -21.55 -52.56
N ALA A 251 -37.39 -22.67 -51.98
CA ALA A 251 -37.40 -22.89 -50.54
C ALA A 251 -36.01 -22.84 -49.93
N ASN A 252 -35.01 -23.42 -50.60
CA ASN A 252 -33.62 -23.39 -50.07
C ASN A 252 -33.09 -21.96 -49.97
N THR A 253 -33.40 -21.11 -50.96
CA THR A 253 -33.00 -19.69 -50.93
C THR A 253 -33.72 -18.95 -49.80
N GLN A 254 -35.05 -19.16 -49.65
CA GLN A 254 -35.82 -18.51 -48.57
C GLN A 254 -35.32 -18.96 -47.19
N GLN A 255 -35.08 -20.24 -46.99
CA GLN A 255 -34.60 -20.82 -45.74
C GLN A 255 -33.16 -20.35 -45.44
N SER A 256 -32.29 -20.25 -46.45
CA SER A 256 -30.96 -19.69 -46.29
C SER A 256 -31.01 -18.24 -45.77
N ILE A 257 -31.85 -17.41 -46.42
CA ILE A 257 -32.03 -16.01 -45.99
C ILE A 257 -32.63 -15.96 -44.57
N LEU A 258 -33.63 -16.78 -44.26
CA LEU A 258 -34.23 -16.91 -42.95
C LEU A 258 -33.17 -17.20 -41.88
N PHE A 259 -32.40 -18.26 -42.04
CA PHE A 259 -31.42 -18.70 -41.05
C PHE A 259 -30.25 -17.71 -40.91
N GLN A 260 -29.84 -17.09 -42.02
CA GLN A 260 -28.80 -16.04 -41.97
C GLN A 260 -29.21 -14.87 -41.08
N HIS A 261 -30.47 -14.50 -41.02
CA HIS A 261 -30.95 -13.41 -40.16
C HIS A 261 -31.35 -13.88 -38.76
N MET A 262 -32.07 -15.01 -38.67
CA MET A 262 -32.59 -15.49 -37.41
C MET A 262 -31.51 -15.99 -36.46
N ILE A 263 -30.49 -16.72 -36.94
CA ILE A 263 -29.50 -17.37 -36.08
C ILE A 263 -28.64 -16.31 -35.37
N PRO A 264 -28.09 -15.30 -36.03
CA PRO A 264 -27.37 -14.23 -35.35
C PRO A 264 -28.25 -13.49 -34.34
N TRP A 265 -29.51 -13.20 -34.66
CA TRP A 265 -30.45 -12.57 -33.76
C TRP A 265 -30.70 -13.42 -32.50
N LEU A 266 -30.92 -14.72 -32.63
CA LEU A 266 -31.06 -15.66 -31.52
C LEU A 266 -29.77 -15.79 -30.69
N ASN A 267 -28.62 -15.86 -31.33
CA ASN A 267 -27.34 -15.92 -30.63
C ASN A 267 -27.12 -14.65 -29.77
N TYR A 268 -27.48 -13.47 -30.31
CA TYR A 268 -27.38 -12.22 -29.60
C TYR A 268 -28.23 -12.20 -28.31
N TYR A 269 -29.53 -12.55 -28.43
CA TYR A 269 -30.44 -12.45 -27.28
C TYR A 269 -30.39 -13.64 -26.33
N LEU A 270 -30.12 -14.83 -26.84
CA LEU A 270 -30.20 -16.04 -26.02
C LEU A 270 -28.84 -16.55 -25.57
N LYS A 271 -27.82 -16.34 -26.37
CA LYS A 271 -26.43 -16.72 -26.00
C LYS A 271 -25.53 -15.54 -25.60
N ARG A 272 -26.07 -14.36 -25.64
CA ARG A 272 -25.32 -13.11 -25.29
C ARG A 272 -24.10 -12.92 -26.20
N ASP A 273 -24.20 -13.35 -27.46
CA ASP A 273 -23.12 -13.21 -28.43
C ASP A 273 -23.18 -11.83 -29.10
N CYS A 274 -22.31 -10.92 -28.67
CA CYS A 274 -22.27 -9.57 -29.22
C CYS A 274 -21.90 -9.56 -30.70
N ILE A 275 -21.03 -10.47 -31.16
CA ILE A 275 -20.61 -10.53 -32.57
C ILE A 275 -21.81 -10.87 -33.45
N ALA A 276 -22.69 -11.75 -32.98
CA ALA A 276 -23.91 -12.09 -33.67
C ALA A 276 -24.86 -10.90 -33.84
N GLY A 277 -24.90 -10.00 -32.83
CA GLY A 277 -25.64 -8.73 -32.96
C GLY A 277 -25.08 -7.84 -34.07
N ASP A 278 -23.73 -7.63 -34.08
CA ASP A 278 -23.06 -6.87 -35.15
C ASP A 278 -23.37 -7.51 -36.55
N GLN A 279 -23.35 -8.85 -36.64
CA GLN A 279 -23.66 -9.57 -37.88
C GLN A 279 -25.08 -9.31 -38.35
N PHE A 280 -26.06 -9.42 -37.43
CA PHE A 280 -27.47 -9.16 -37.78
C PHE A 280 -27.66 -7.72 -38.23
N GLN A 281 -27.11 -6.75 -37.48
CA GLN A 281 -27.18 -5.32 -37.82
C GLN A 281 -26.54 -5.05 -39.19
N GLY A 282 -25.38 -5.64 -39.45
CA GLY A 282 -24.68 -5.50 -40.74
C GLY A 282 -25.52 -6.00 -41.92
N MET A 283 -26.23 -7.12 -41.75
CA MET A 283 -27.13 -7.66 -42.78
C MET A 283 -28.33 -6.76 -43.01
N LEU A 284 -28.90 -6.16 -41.97
CA LEU A 284 -30.01 -5.18 -42.14
C LEU A 284 -29.54 -3.88 -42.84
N SER A 285 -28.27 -3.46 -42.57
CA SER A 285 -27.69 -2.25 -43.17
C SER A 285 -27.27 -2.42 -44.62
N SER A 286 -27.05 -3.64 -45.05
CA SER A 286 -26.71 -4.00 -46.43
C SER A 286 -27.64 -5.12 -46.92
N PRO A 287 -28.94 -4.85 -47.06
CA PRO A 287 -29.93 -5.85 -47.30
C PRO A 287 -29.76 -6.50 -48.70
N ASN A 288 -29.67 -7.83 -48.72
CA ASN A 288 -29.65 -8.62 -49.93
C ASN A 288 -30.81 -9.65 -49.87
N GLY A 289 -31.79 -9.51 -50.79
CA GLY A 289 -32.94 -10.40 -50.79
C GLY A 289 -33.97 -10.15 -49.69
N ILE A 290 -33.89 -9.06 -48.95
CA ILE A 290 -34.86 -8.68 -47.91
C ILE A 290 -35.26 -7.20 -48.00
N MET A 291 -36.41 -6.90 -47.39
CA MET A 291 -36.81 -5.60 -46.90
C MET A 291 -36.88 -5.70 -45.37
N SER A 292 -36.42 -4.70 -44.66
CA SER A 292 -36.42 -4.72 -43.21
C SER A 292 -36.89 -3.41 -42.58
N ASN A 293 -37.45 -3.49 -41.40
CA ASN A 293 -37.75 -2.40 -40.53
C ASN A 293 -37.36 -2.78 -39.11
N THR A 294 -36.65 -1.92 -38.43
CA THR A 294 -36.19 -2.17 -37.05
C THR A 294 -36.09 -0.86 -36.28
N ASN A 295 -36.44 -0.90 -34.98
CA ASN A 295 -36.31 0.21 -34.07
C ASN A 295 -35.14 0.00 -33.06
N CYS A 296 -34.34 -1.04 -33.22
CA CYS A 296 -33.19 -1.27 -32.33
C CYS A 296 -31.87 -1.32 -33.10
N THR A 297 -30.84 -0.94 -32.41
CA THR A 297 -29.44 -1.14 -32.76
C THR A 297 -28.86 -2.27 -31.94
N LEU A 298 -28.48 -3.35 -32.61
CA LEU A 298 -27.84 -4.50 -31.95
C LEU A 298 -26.32 -4.31 -31.94
N GLU A 299 -25.89 -3.14 -31.52
CA GLU A 299 -24.45 -2.83 -31.47
C GLU A 299 -23.77 -3.57 -30.34
N SER A 300 -22.65 -4.20 -30.66
CA SER A 300 -21.81 -4.74 -29.61
C SER A 300 -21.12 -3.63 -28.84
N PRO A 301 -20.94 -3.82 -27.55
CA PRO A 301 -20.10 -2.90 -26.78
C PRO A 301 -18.72 -2.78 -27.43
N ARG A 302 -18.20 -1.57 -27.51
CA ARG A 302 -16.83 -1.28 -28.01
C ARG A 302 -16.05 -0.59 -26.91
N PRO A 303 -15.75 -1.31 -25.81
CA PRO A 303 -15.12 -0.71 -24.66
C PRO A 303 -13.75 -0.12 -25.01
N ASN A 304 -13.51 1.06 -24.51
CA ASN A 304 -12.23 1.74 -24.54
C ASN A 304 -11.93 2.30 -23.15
N ILE A 305 -10.68 2.31 -22.74
CA ILE A 305 -10.28 2.88 -21.45
C ILE A 305 -9.44 4.12 -21.72
N LEU A 306 -9.91 5.25 -21.21
CA LEU A 306 -9.18 6.52 -21.22
C LEU A 306 -8.54 6.70 -19.84
N GLY A 307 -7.26 6.95 -19.80
CA GLY A 307 -6.52 7.16 -18.56
C GLY A 307 -5.01 7.07 -18.74
N GLN A 308 -4.30 7.35 -17.67
CA GLN A 308 -2.84 7.41 -17.68
C GLN A 308 -2.24 6.00 -17.86
N LYS A 309 -1.33 5.87 -18.85
CA LYS A 309 -0.61 4.61 -19.13
C LYS A 309 0.67 4.46 -18.31
N LEU A 310 1.19 5.58 -17.82
CA LEU A 310 2.43 5.65 -17.02
C LEU A 310 2.13 6.31 -15.67
N PRO A 311 1.19 5.76 -14.86
CA PRO A 311 0.88 6.35 -13.57
C PRO A 311 2.06 6.17 -12.61
N CYS A 312 2.11 7.03 -11.62
CA CYS A 312 3.04 6.88 -10.51
C CYS A 312 2.46 6.00 -9.40
N MET A 313 3.30 5.24 -8.72
CA MET A 313 2.98 4.75 -7.39
C MET A 313 2.91 5.97 -6.46
N SER A 314 1.72 6.32 -6.01
CA SER A 314 1.50 7.54 -5.22
C SER A 314 0.30 7.38 -4.29
N GLU A 315 0.13 8.34 -3.39
CA GLU A 315 -1.05 8.44 -2.51
C GLU A 315 -2.26 9.05 -3.21
N ASN A 316 -2.06 9.56 -4.42
CA ASN A 316 -3.13 10.12 -5.25
C ASN A 316 -3.61 9.07 -6.25
N ALA A 317 -4.92 8.93 -6.34
CA ALA A 317 -5.54 7.98 -7.25
C ALA A 317 -5.66 8.56 -8.66
N GLU A 318 -5.34 7.75 -9.65
CA GLU A 318 -5.47 8.06 -11.07
C GLU A 318 -6.88 7.76 -11.57
N LEU A 319 -7.42 8.64 -12.40
CA LEU A 319 -8.75 8.49 -13.00
C LEU A 319 -8.67 7.67 -14.28
N TYR A 320 -9.55 6.67 -14.38
CA TYR A 320 -9.80 5.90 -15.61
C TYR A 320 -11.26 6.01 -15.97
N ILE A 321 -11.53 6.29 -17.25
CA ILE A 321 -12.88 6.54 -17.77
C ILE A 321 -13.21 5.46 -18.79
N ALA A 322 -14.41 4.92 -18.69
CA ALA A 322 -14.97 4.02 -19.69
C ALA A 322 -15.38 4.80 -20.93
N GLY A 323 -14.58 4.70 -21.98
CA GLY A 323 -14.95 5.22 -23.29
C GLY A 323 -16.04 4.36 -23.93
N ASN A 324 -16.94 4.99 -24.67
CA ASN A 324 -18.07 4.34 -25.35
C ASN A 324 -19.03 3.59 -24.40
N ALA A 325 -19.18 4.06 -23.16
CA ALA A 325 -20.02 3.43 -22.16
C ALA A 325 -21.51 3.81 -22.28
N SER A 326 -21.84 4.84 -23.05
CA SER A 326 -23.23 5.30 -23.21
C SER A 326 -24.14 4.17 -23.69
N GLY A 327 -25.19 3.85 -22.94
CA GLY A 327 -26.11 2.76 -23.22
C GLY A 327 -25.67 1.38 -22.76
N PHE A 328 -24.49 1.23 -22.16
CA PHE A 328 -23.95 -0.02 -21.63
C PHE A 328 -23.69 0.07 -20.12
N ILE A 329 -23.66 -1.08 -19.47
CA ILE A 329 -23.34 -1.21 -18.06
C ILE A 329 -21.83 -1.46 -17.95
N PRO A 330 -21.05 -0.51 -17.40
CA PRO A 330 -19.64 -0.71 -17.16
C PRO A 330 -19.40 -1.58 -15.93
N GLN A 331 -18.39 -2.42 -16.00
CA GLN A 331 -17.90 -3.19 -14.88
C GLN A 331 -16.38 -3.24 -14.94
N TRP A 332 -15.75 -2.67 -13.93
CA TRP A 332 -14.29 -2.67 -13.79
C TRP A 332 -13.81 -3.88 -13.00
N THR A 333 -12.59 -4.29 -13.27
CA THR A 333 -11.91 -5.31 -12.46
C THR A 333 -10.80 -4.65 -11.68
N VAL A 334 -10.71 -4.96 -10.39
CA VAL A 334 -9.65 -4.44 -9.50
C VAL A 334 -8.29 -4.89 -10.02
N PRO A 335 -7.37 -3.97 -10.32
CA PRO A 335 -5.99 -4.31 -10.70
C PRO A 335 -5.25 -4.99 -9.55
N LYS A 336 -4.24 -5.79 -9.87
CA LYS A 336 -3.46 -6.52 -8.84
C LYS A 336 -2.52 -5.61 -8.06
N LYS A 337 -2.06 -4.52 -8.70
CA LYS A 337 -1.06 -3.57 -8.16
C LYS A 337 -1.66 -2.24 -7.74
N GLY A 338 -2.99 -2.15 -7.73
CA GLY A 338 -3.71 -0.95 -7.34
C GLY A 338 -4.96 -1.26 -6.54
N THR A 339 -5.46 -0.25 -5.87
CA THR A 339 -6.71 -0.27 -5.15
C THR A 339 -7.69 0.65 -5.84
N VAL A 340 -8.89 0.17 -6.12
CA VAL A 340 -9.96 0.99 -6.69
C VAL A 340 -10.68 1.74 -5.58
N ILE A 341 -10.85 3.03 -5.80
CA ILE A 341 -11.64 3.92 -4.93
C ILE A 341 -12.96 4.19 -5.64
N GLY A 342 -14.05 3.84 -4.99
CA GLY A 342 -15.42 3.98 -5.52
C GLY A 342 -16.02 2.68 -6.00
N SER A 343 -17.14 2.79 -6.72
CA SER A 343 -17.88 1.64 -7.25
C SER A 343 -17.27 1.14 -8.56
N LEU A 344 -17.25 -0.18 -8.74
CA LEU A 344 -16.76 -0.84 -9.95
C LEU A 344 -17.74 -0.78 -11.13
N ASN A 345 -18.96 -0.28 -10.92
CA ASN A 345 -20.03 -0.26 -11.91
C ASN A 345 -20.40 1.16 -12.35
N GLN A 346 -19.44 2.05 -12.42
CA GLN A 346 -19.60 3.44 -12.88
C GLN A 346 -18.79 3.68 -14.16
N ASP A 347 -19.10 4.76 -14.86
CA ASP A 347 -18.39 5.15 -16.08
C ASP A 347 -16.91 5.52 -15.83
N SER A 348 -16.52 5.65 -14.60
CA SER A 348 -15.12 5.90 -14.24
C SER A 348 -14.77 5.29 -12.89
N ILE A 349 -13.49 4.97 -12.74
CA ILE A 349 -12.90 4.56 -11.47
C ILE A 349 -11.64 5.38 -11.18
N LYS A 350 -11.36 5.51 -9.89
CA LYS A 350 -10.05 5.99 -9.43
C LYS A 350 -9.23 4.81 -8.93
N VAL A 351 -7.99 4.71 -9.37
CA VAL A 351 -7.08 3.64 -8.97
C VAL A 351 -5.89 4.23 -8.23
N LEU A 352 -5.72 3.83 -6.99
CA LEU A 352 -4.53 4.13 -6.21
C LEU A 352 -3.50 3.04 -6.49
N TRP A 353 -2.39 3.41 -7.12
CA TRP A 353 -1.34 2.48 -7.48
C TRP A 353 -0.34 2.28 -6.34
N ASN A 354 -0.33 1.09 -5.76
CA ASN A 354 0.46 0.76 -4.58
C ASN A 354 1.78 0.05 -4.88
N ILE A 355 1.92 -0.43 -6.11
CA ILE A 355 3.03 -1.28 -6.55
C ILE A 355 3.50 -0.86 -7.92
N SER A 356 4.80 -0.63 -8.06
CA SER A 356 5.40 -0.37 -9.36
C SER A 356 5.43 -1.61 -10.26
N GLY A 357 5.57 -1.39 -11.56
CA GLY A 357 5.67 -2.40 -12.59
C GLY A 357 4.48 -2.43 -13.53
N ILE A 358 4.29 -3.51 -14.27
CA ILE A 358 3.23 -3.63 -15.26
C ILE A 358 2.00 -4.24 -14.61
N ASP A 359 0.85 -3.64 -14.89
CA ASP A 359 -0.47 -4.16 -14.55
C ASP A 359 -1.49 -3.83 -15.64
N THR A 360 -2.74 -4.20 -15.45
CA THR A 360 -3.82 -3.96 -16.40
C THR A 360 -5.04 -3.39 -15.69
N VAL A 361 -5.59 -2.33 -16.23
CA VAL A 361 -6.95 -1.88 -15.94
C VAL A 361 -7.88 -2.61 -16.90
N LYS A 362 -8.89 -3.29 -16.39
CA LYS A 362 -9.85 -4.05 -17.19
C LYS A 362 -11.23 -3.43 -17.08
N LEU A 363 -11.88 -3.31 -18.21
CA LEU A 363 -13.24 -2.83 -18.32
C LEU A 363 -14.06 -3.85 -19.11
N ARG A 364 -15.20 -4.20 -18.57
CA ARG A 364 -16.28 -4.88 -19.27
C ARG A 364 -17.39 -3.88 -19.52
N LEU A 365 -17.88 -3.81 -20.73
CA LEU A 365 -19.15 -3.15 -21.06
C LEU A 365 -20.18 -4.25 -21.38
N THR A 366 -21.32 -4.20 -20.70
CA THR A 366 -22.41 -5.16 -20.87
C THR A 366 -23.63 -4.45 -21.40
N HIS A 367 -24.25 -4.98 -22.44
CA HIS A 367 -25.52 -4.48 -22.94
C HIS A 367 -26.62 -4.78 -21.90
N PRO A 368 -27.42 -3.77 -21.47
CA PRO A 368 -28.35 -3.95 -20.34
C PRO A 368 -29.44 -4.97 -20.59
N GLU A 369 -29.93 -5.08 -21.83
CA GLU A 369 -31.05 -5.97 -22.17
C GLU A 369 -30.60 -7.38 -22.49
N THR A 370 -29.52 -7.56 -23.24
CA THR A 370 -29.09 -8.88 -23.70
C THR A 370 -28.08 -9.53 -22.77
N GLY A 371 -27.39 -8.75 -21.98
CA GLY A 371 -26.26 -9.21 -21.16
C GLY A 371 -25.03 -9.58 -22.00
N CYS A 372 -25.05 -9.30 -23.32
CA CYS A 372 -23.85 -9.48 -24.13
C CYS A 372 -22.76 -8.48 -23.65
N PHE A 373 -21.54 -8.91 -23.63
CA PHE A 373 -20.45 -8.06 -23.12
C PHE A 373 -19.20 -8.16 -23.99
N LYS A 374 -18.40 -7.12 -23.90
CA LYS A 374 -16.99 -7.14 -24.37
C LYS A 374 -16.08 -6.58 -23.30
N ASP A 375 -14.92 -7.19 -23.24
CA ASP A 375 -13.84 -6.80 -22.35
C ASP A 375 -12.78 -6.02 -23.12
N THR A 376 -12.18 -5.07 -22.46
CA THR A 376 -10.97 -4.41 -22.92
C THR A 376 -9.99 -4.27 -21.77
N ILE A 377 -8.74 -4.13 -22.10
CA ILE A 377 -7.67 -3.92 -21.14
C ILE A 377 -6.84 -2.70 -21.55
N LEU A 378 -6.43 -1.94 -20.57
CA LEU A 378 -5.39 -0.93 -20.69
C LEU A 378 -4.17 -1.43 -19.90
N ILE A 379 -3.07 -1.65 -20.61
CA ILE A 379 -1.80 -1.98 -19.96
C ILE A 379 -1.23 -0.67 -19.39
N VAL A 380 -0.92 -0.69 -18.11
CA VAL A 380 -0.30 0.43 -17.40
C VAL A 380 1.08 0.02 -16.89
N ARG A 381 2.03 0.93 -16.99
CA ARG A 381 3.36 0.77 -16.42
C ARG A 381 3.50 1.73 -15.25
N ILE A 382 3.26 1.21 -14.06
CA ILE A 382 3.31 1.99 -12.82
C ILE A 382 4.77 2.32 -12.51
N GLN A 383 5.06 3.61 -12.49
CA GLN A 383 6.39 4.12 -12.18
C GLN A 383 6.61 4.09 -10.67
N PRO A 384 7.78 3.67 -10.19
CA PRO A 384 8.07 3.70 -8.78
C PRO A 384 8.10 5.15 -8.28
N ALA A 385 7.47 5.38 -7.14
CA ALA A 385 7.69 6.61 -6.39
C ALA A 385 9.14 6.64 -5.86
N PRO A 386 9.70 7.81 -5.63
CA PRO A 386 10.94 7.90 -4.87
C PRO A 386 10.83 7.14 -3.56
N ASN A 387 11.82 6.29 -3.27
CA ASN A 387 11.83 5.54 -2.01
C ASN A 387 12.56 6.39 -0.97
N THR A 388 11.79 7.03 -0.10
CA THR A 388 12.32 8.03 0.82
C THR A 388 11.97 7.72 2.25
N PHE A 389 12.96 7.79 3.09
CA PHE A 389 12.78 8.01 4.52
C PHE A 389 13.75 9.10 4.95
N ILE A 390 13.32 9.89 5.89
CA ILE A 390 14.17 10.93 6.49
C ILE A 390 15.02 10.25 7.56
N THR A 391 16.33 10.46 7.50
CA THR A 391 17.25 10.04 8.53
C THR A 391 17.64 11.26 9.37
N GLY A 392 17.73 11.09 10.65
CA GLY A 392 18.05 12.14 11.63
C GLY A 392 17.51 11.79 13.01
N LEU A 393 17.79 12.62 13.98
CA LEU A 393 17.32 12.42 15.35
C LEU A 393 15.81 12.74 15.45
N LYS A 394 15.07 11.87 16.09
CA LYS A 394 13.65 12.08 16.39
C LYS A 394 13.42 12.77 17.72
N GLU A 395 14.44 12.78 18.56
CA GLU A 395 14.45 13.46 19.85
C GLU A 395 15.69 14.34 19.89
N VAL A 396 15.50 15.60 20.18
CA VAL A 396 16.54 16.63 20.23
C VAL A 396 16.23 17.57 21.37
N CYS A 397 17.21 18.38 21.75
CA CYS A 397 17.00 19.39 22.74
C CYS A 397 16.74 20.76 22.09
N ALA A 398 15.96 21.59 22.73
CA ALA A 398 15.82 23.00 22.35
C ALA A 398 17.21 23.67 22.33
N ASN A 399 17.37 24.64 21.43
CA ASN A 399 18.64 25.34 21.14
C ASN A 399 19.78 24.44 20.63
N SER A 400 19.48 23.19 20.25
CA SER A 400 20.47 22.34 19.58
C SER A 400 20.72 22.82 18.16
N LYS A 401 22.00 23.03 17.82
CA LYS A 401 22.44 23.52 16.52
C LYS A 401 22.97 22.40 15.65
N GLY A 402 22.88 22.59 14.32
CA GLY A 402 23.52 21.71 13.36
C GLY A 402 22.95 20.29 13.29
N GLN A 403 21.69 20.10 13.69
CA GLN A 403 21.04 18.80 13.62
C GLN A 403 20.78 18.45 12.16
N LEU A 404 21.41 17.36 11.69
CA LEU A 404 21.37 16.96 10.30
C LEU A 404 20.21 16.01 10.04
N TYR A 405 19.44 16.35 9.01
CA TYR A 405 18.39 15.50 8.48
C TYR A 405 18.65 15.27 7.00
N SER A 406 18.60 14.02 6.59
CA SER A 406 18.94 13.69 5.22
C SER A 406 17.97 12.67 4.62
N VAL A 407 17.90 12.68 3.30
CA VAL A 407 17.28 11.65 2.47
C VAL A 407 18.32 11.02 1.58
N ALA A 408 18.11 9.76 1.24
CA ALA A 408 18.98 9.07 0.30
C ALA A 408 19.02 9.81 -1.05
N GLN A 409 20.22 10.09 -1.53
CA GLN A 409 20.40 10.67 -2.85
C GLN A 409 20.34 9.56 -3.91
N SER A 410 19.53 9.77 -4.94
CA SER A 410 19.39 8.84 -6.06
C SER A 410 19.43 9.61 -7.38
N PRO A 411 19.92 9.01 -8.45
CA PRO A 411 19.92 9.65 -9.76
C PRO A 411 18.50 10.06 -10.17
N ASN A 412 18.38 11.24 -10.76
CA ASN A 412 17.12 11.80 -11.25
C ASN A 412 16.05 12.05 -10.17
N ILE A 413 16.43 12.08 -8.90
CA ILE A 413 15.56 12.49 -7.81
C ILE A 413 16.00 13.87 -7.34
N VAL A 414 15.07 14.81 -7.35
CA VAL A 414 15.21 16.12 -6.72
C VAL A 414 14.33 16.17 -5.48
N GLN A 415 14.82 16.82 -4.46
CA GLN A 415 14.08 16.99 -3.20
C GLN A 415 13.82 18.46 -2.92
N LEU A 416 12.75 18.70 -2.19
CA LEU A 416 12.38 20.00 -1.66
C LEU A 416 11.90 19.84 -0.22
N TRP A 417 12.70 20.37 0.70
CA TRP A 417 12.35 20.40 2.12
C TRP A 417 11.44 21.56 2.44
N ARG A 418 10.63 21.41 3.47
CA ARG A 418 9.86 22.51 4.07
C ARG A 418 10.58 22.95 5.35
N LYS A 419 10.64 24.28 5.56
CA LYS A 419 11.17 24.85 6.81
C LYS A 419 10.30 24.38 7.98
N PRO A 420 10.91 23.89 9.07
CA PRO A 420 10.18 23.54 10.29
C PRO A 420 9.64 24.80 10.99
N LEU A 421 8.63 24.63 11.84
CA LEU A 421 8.00 25.73 12.59
C LEU A 421 8.79 26.12 13.86
N ASN A 422 9.34 25.12 14.54
CA ASN A 422 10.07 25.28 15.80
C ASN A 422 11.60 25.26 15.59
N GLY A 423 12.05 25.33 14.34
CA GLY A 423 13.46 25.30 13.99
C GLY A 423 13.81 26.31 12.92
N LEU A 424 15.08 26.67 12.86
CA LEU A 424 15.68 27.52 11.85
C LEU A 424 16.61 26.70 10.96
N THR A 425 16.63 27.02 9.68
CA THR A 425 17.58 26.45 8.72
C THR A 425 17.94 27.49 7.67
N ASP A 426 19.21 27.59 7.39
CA ASP A 426 19.79 28.38 6.29
C ASP A 426 20.26 27.45 5.16
N SER A 427 20.01 26.15 5.30
CA SER A 427 20.37 25.17 4.29
C SER A 427 19.59 25.36 3.00
N ASP A 428 20.23 25.07 1.88
CA ASP A 428 19.55 24.95 0.60
C ASP A 428 18.54 23.80 0.67
N LEU A 429 17.27 24.14 0.63
CA LEU A 429 16.16 23.19 0.77
C LEU A 429 16.07 22.15 -0.38
N THR A 430 16.88 22.30 -1.41
CA THR A 430 16.94 21.36 -2.56
C THR A 430 18.02 20.29 -2.39
N LYS A 431 18.84 20.38 -1.37
CA LYS A 431 19.91 19.39 -1.11
C LYS A 431 19.36 18.14 -0.42
N SER A 432 20.09 17.04 -0.52
CA SER A 432 19.75 15.79 0.15
C SER A 432 19.86 15.84 1.66
N THR A 433 20.55 16.85 2.19
CA THR A 433 20.74 17.04 3.62
C THR A 433 20.46 18.50 3.97
N ILE A 434 19.74 18.69 5.07
CA ILE A 434 19.54 20.01 5.70
C ILE A 434 20.04 19.96 7.14
N SER A 435 20.50 21.10 7.61
CA SER A 435 20.87 21.33 8.99
C SER A 435 19.82 22.21 9.66
N ILE A 436 19.33 21.79 10.82
CA ILE A 436 18.30 22.50 11.57
C ILE A 436 18.85 22.90 12.95
N GLU A 437 18.61 24.13 13.33
CA GLU A 437 18.76 24.63 14.70
C GLU A 437 17.36 24.66 15.32
N TRP A 438 17.11 23.82 16.34
CA TRP A 438 15.84 23.73 17.02
C TRP A 438 15.73 24.83 18.11
N THR A 439 14.83 25.80 17.93
CA THR A 439 14.77 27.00 18.77
C THR A 439 13.69 27.00 19.84
N LYS A 440 12.65 26.14 19.66
CA LYS A 440 11.53 26.04 20.61
C LYS A 440 11.29 24.58 20.97
N ASN A 441 10.97 24.34 22.25
CA ASN A 441 10.53 23.04 22.71
C ASN A 441 9.13 22.67 22.16
N GLY A 442 8.81 21.40 22.18
CA GLY A 442 7.54 20.85 21.71
C GLY A 442 7.72 19.78 20.63
N VAL A 443 6.71 19.64 19.79
CA VAL A 443 6.74 18.68 18.66
C VAL A 443 6.70 19.44 17.35
N ASP A 444 7.53 19.06 16.41
CA ASP A 444 7.51 19.58 15.04
C ASP A 444 7.62 18.45 14.02
N THR A 445 7.38 18.80 12.76
CA THR A 445 7.39 17.84 11.65
C THR A 445 8.35 18.32 10.56
N ILE A 446 9.35 17.51 10.28
CA ILE A 446 10.20 17.70 9.12
C ILE A 446 9.52 17.08 7.92
N PHE A 447 9.41 17.83 6.84
CA PHE A 447 8.76 17.42 5.61
C PHE A 447 9.71 17.55 4.43
N VAL A 448 9.72 16.55 3.57
CA VAL A 448 10.43 16.58 2.29
C VAL A 448 9.57 16.01 1.17
N ARG A 449 9.53 16.72 0.07
CA ARG A 449 8.98 16.25 -1.20
C ARG A 449 10.11 15.81 -2.10
N GLN A 450 10.06 14.58 -2.57
CA GLN A 450 10.96 14.09 -3.62
C GLN A 450 10.20 13.92 -4.94
N THR A 451 10.84 14.32 -6.02
CA THR A 451 10.31 14.21 -7.39
C THR A 451 11.34 13.53 -8.27
N ASN A 452 10.92 12.49 -8.97
CA ASN A 452 11.73 11.90 -10.03
C ASN A 452 11.59 12.75 -11.30
N THR A 453 12.69 13.33 -11.79
CA THR A 453 12.70 14.26 -12.92
C THR A 453 12.41 13.62 -14.28
N ILE A 454 12.51 12.29 -14.38
CA ILE A 454 12.18 11.54 -15.60
C ILE A 454 10.71 11.18 -15.63
N THR A 455 10.18 10.67 -14.51
CA THR A 455 8.81 10.15 -14.45
C THR A 455 7.82 11.14 -13.88
N ASN A 456 8.28 12.25 -13.31
CA ASN A 456 7.52 13.23 -12.52
C ASN A 456 6.78 12.62 -11.32
N CYS A 457 7.16 11.42 -10.91
CA CYS A 457 6.59 10.78 -9.73
C CYS A 457 7.07 11.48 -8.46
N ILE A 458 6.11 11.76 -7.58
CA ILE A 458 6.33 12.51 -6.35
C ILE A 458 6.11 11.58 -5.15
N LYS A 459 6.93 11.74 -4.12
CA LYS A 459 6.71 11.17 -2.79
C LYS A 459 6.93 12.23 -1.73
N ASP A 460 5.93 12.44 -0.93
CA ASP A 460 5.99 13.25 0.28
C ASP A 460 6.34 12.36 1.48
N THR A 461 7.26 12.82 2.28
CA THR A 461 7.71 12.10 3.48
C THR A 461 7.85 13.08 4.64
N PHE A 462 7.50 12.63 5.81
CA PHE A 462 7.60 13.44 7.02
C PHE A 462 8.21 12.63 8.16
N MET A 463 8.82 13.34 9.09
CA MET A 463 9.36 12.83 10.35
C MET A 463 8.91 13.74 11.48
N ILE A 464 8.34 13.14 12.49
CA ILE A 464 8.00 13.87 13.73
C ILE A 464 9.27 13.94 14.58
N VAL A 465 9.56 15.12 15.07
CA VAL A 465 10.70 15.39 15.98
C VAL A 465 10.16 15.97 17.28
N THR A 466 10.52 15.34 18.37
CA THR A 466 10.27 15.83 19.73
C THR A 466 11.44 16.70 20.15
N ILE A 467 11.17 17.94 20.49
CA ILE A 467 12.16 18.90 20.93
C ILE A 467 11.98 19.09 22.44
N ASN A 468 12.88 18.49 23.17
CA ASN A 468 12.83 18.48 24.62
C ASN A 468 13.32 19.83 25.18
N GLU A 469 12.71 20.27 26.26
CA GLU A 469 13.10 21.47 26.96
C GLU A 469 14.46 21.31 27.61
N LEU A 470 15.24 22.37 27.64
CA LEU A 470 16.49 22.40 28.39
C LEU A 470 16.20 22.47 29.89
N PRO A 471 16.94 21.74 30.71
CA PRO A 471 16.75 21.86 32.14
C PRO A 471 17.07 23.28 32.61
N GLU A 472 16.29 23.78 33.55
CA GLU A 472 16.54 25.08 34.17
C GLU A 472 17.47 24.93 35.38
N GLY A 473 18.26 25.97 35.60
CA GLY A 473 19.08 26.07 36.82
C GLY A 473 19.90 27.31 36.91
N THR A 474 20.06 27.72 38.11
CA THR A 474 20.86 28.92 38.52
C THR A 474 21.86 28.58 39.59
N ILE A 475 23.06 29.14 39.44
CA ILE A 475 24.11 28.99 40.44
C ILE A 475 23.92 30.11 41.48
N ILE A 476 23.96 29.73 42.76
CA ILE A 476 23.83 30.62 43.90
C ILE A 476 25.13 30.53 44.73
N GLY A 477 25.73 31.62 45.05
CA GLY A 477 26.96 31.70 45.87
C GLY A 477 27.60 33.08 45.91
N GLU A 478 28.74 33.17 46.54
CA GLU A 478 29.48 34.41 46.62
C GLU A 478 30.10 34.81 45.28
N GLN A 479 29.88 36.04 44.84
CA GLN A 479 30.42 36.58 43.59
C GLN A 479 31.73 37.31 43.77
N ILE A 480 32.07 37.70 45.04
CA ILE A 480 33.33 38.31 45.39
C ILE A 480 33.97 37.44 46.47
N VAL A 481 35.09 36.86 46.14
CA VAL A 481 35.81 35.93 47.02
C VAL A 481 37.31 36.34 47.15
N CYS A 482 37.96 35.81 48.11
CA CYS A 482 39.42 35.93 48.19
C CYS A 482 40.14 34.75 47.60
N GLU A 483 41.24 34.98 46.90
CA GLU A 483 42.26 33.98 46.65
C GLU A 483 42.67 33.32 47.92
N SER A 484 42.29 32.07 48.17
CA SER A 484 42.60 31.44 49.48
C SER A 484 42.57 29.96 49.45
N ASN A 485 43.06 29.30 50.46
CA ASN A 485 42.91 27.83 50.61
C ASN A 485 41.59 27.42 51.26
N LYS A 486 40.69 28.36 51.52
CA LYS A 486 39.39 28.09 52.06
C LYS A 486 38.40 27.72 50.87
N ASN A 487 37.50 26.82 51.14
CA ASN A 487 36.50 26.43 50.22
C ASN A 487 35.33 27.40 50.26
N VAL A 488 34.88 27.87 49.09
CA VAL A 488 33.65 28.66 48.92
C VAL A 488 32.62 27.72 48.33
N ASN A 489 31.44 27.66 48.94
CA ASN A 489 30.39 26.78 48.51
C ASN A 489 29.47 27.48 47.52
N TYR A 490 29.16 26.76 46.43
CA TYR A 490 28.18 27.17 45.43
C TYR A 490 27.09 26.11 45.39
N LEU A 491 25.84 26.54 45.30
CA LEU A 491 24.66 25.72 45.18
C LEU A 491 24.07 25.91 43.79
N ILE A 492 23.68 24.87 43.15
CA ILE A 492 22.82 24.96 41.98
C ILE A 492 21.39 24.64 42.36
N GLN A 493 20.48 25.55 42.02
CA GLN A 493 19.06 25.33 42.10
C GLN A 493 18.61 24.95 40.70
N SER A 494 18.25 23.69 40.51
CA SER A 494 17.86 23.12 39.20
C SER A 494 16.51 22.43 39.25
N SER A 495 15.95 22.12 38.07
CA SER A 495 14.73 21.32 37.95
C SER A 495 14.87 19.98 38.69
N PRO A 496 13.79 19.45 39.29
CA PRO A 496 13.83 18.15 39.96
C PRO A 496 14.25 17.00 39.03
N GLY A 497 15.08 16.08 39.53
CA GLY A 497 15.52 14.91 38.79
C GLY A 497 16.71 15.12 37.87
N THR A 498 17.20 16.33 37.71
CA THR A 498 18.38 16.61 36.89
C THR A 498 19.68 16.16 37.57
N THR A 499 20.68 15.85 36.76
CA THR A 499 22.04 15.58 37.16
C THR A 499 22.91 16.79 36.86
N ILE A 500 23.93 17.01 37.67
CA ILE A 500 24.79 18.17 37.64
C ILE A 500 26.23 17.71 37.44
N GLU A 501 26.95 18.44 36.60
CA GLU A 501 28.40 18.33 36.46
C GLU A 501 29.05 19.71 36.53
N TRP A 502 29.81 19.93 37.58
CA TRP A 502 30.58 21.16 37.77
C TRP A 502 31.89 21.13 37.00
N HIS A 503 32.19 22.21 36.31
CA HIS A 503 33.42 22.36 35.55
C HIS A 503 34.47 23.08 36.41
N VAL A 504 35.69 22.63 36.31
CA VAL A 504 36.78 23.23 37.03
C VAL A 504 37.07 24.63 36.48
N PRO A 505 36.98 25.66 37.30
CA PRO A 505 37.34 27.02 36.87
C PRO A 505 38.88 27.13 36.69
N ASN A 506 39.31 28.12 35.88
CA ASN A 506 40.74 28.31 35.61
C ASN A 506 41.49 28.78 36.83
N ASN A 507 40.85 29.69 37.63
CA ASN A 507 41.45 30.32 38.80
C ASN A 507 41.07 29.59 40.09
N GLY A 508 40.41 28.43 40.01
CA GLY A 508 39.95 27.71 41.18
C GLY A 508 40.05 26.20 41.04
N LEU A 509 39.85 25.52 42.14
CA LEU A 509 39.87 24.08 42.25
C LEU A 509 38.59 23.59 42.92
N ILE A 510 37.93 22.64 42.29
CA ILE A 510 36.78 21.97 42.89
C ILE A 510 37.24 20.98 43.96
N ILE A 511 36.61 21.06 45.11
CA ILE A 511 36.85 20.20 46.27
C ILE A 511 35.61 19.33 46.47
N GLY A 512 35.78 18.00 46.39
CA GLY A 512 34.69 17.04 46.55
C GLY A 512 34.05 16.61 45.25
N SER A 513 32.78 16.25 45.30
CA SER A 513 32.03 15.74 44.16
C SER A 513 31.70 16.84 43.15
N LYS A 514 31.93 16.55 41.86
CA LYS A 514 31.51 17.41 40.76
C LYS A 514 30.05 17.20 40.34
N THR A 515 29.39 16.22 40.97
CA THR A 515 28.04 15.81 40.57
C THR A 515 26.96 16.07 41.62
N SER A 516 27.34 16.77 42.69
CA SER A 516 26.41 17.16 43.75
C SER A 516 25.72 18.50 43.43
N ASN A 517 24.55 18.73 44.02
CA ASN A 517 23.88 20.05 43.94
C ASN A 517 24.70 21.19 44.52
N THR A 518 25.68 20.87 45.35
CA THR A 518 26.61 21.84 45.91
C THR A 518 28.03 21.49 45.53
N VAL A 519 28.82 22.48 45.24
CA VAL A 519 30.25 22.37 45.00
C VAL A 519 31.02 23.32 45.86
N ALA A 520 32.12 22.86 46.40
CA ALA A 520 33.09 23.70 47.09
C ALA A 520 34.23 24.06 46.12
N ILE A 521 34.52 25.32 45.94
CA ILE A 521 35.62 25.81 45.10
C ILE A 521 36.64 26.52 45.95
N ARG A 522 37.87 26.15 45.73
CA ARG A 522 39.00 26.84 46.29
C ARG A 522 39.63 27.73 45.24
N TRP A 523 39.59 29.02 45.45
CA TRP A 523 40.11 30.01 44.51
C TRP A 523 41.60 30.22 44.69
N ASN A 524 42.37 29.90 43.64
CA ASN A 524 43.82 29.83 43.71
C ASN A 524 44.56 31.03 43.06
N MET A 525 43.88 31.76 42.22
CA MET A 525 44.42 32.89 41.47
C MET A 525 43.44 34.06 41.46
N ARG A 526 43.96 35.26 41.64
CA ARG A 526 43.19 36.49 41.53
C ARG A 526 42.73 36.75 40.14
N GLY A 527 41.63 37.44 39.95
CA GLY A 527 41.12 37.88 38.70
C GLY A 527 39.60 37.63 38.60
N ILE A 528 39.10 37.60 37.40
CA ILE A 528 37.70 37.25 37.13
C ILE A 528 37.67 35.83 36.56
N ASP A 529 36.80 35.00 37.08
CA ASP A 529 36.59 33.64 36.57
C ASP A 529 35.11 33.28 36.64
N THR A 530 34.78 32.10 36.14
CA THR A 530 33.40 31.63 36.01
C THR A 530 33.19 30.30 36.73
N VAL A 531 32.24 30.28 37.63
CA VAL A 531 31.68 29.01 38.13
C VAL A 531 30.70 28.52 37.08
N LYS A 532 31.01 27.36 36.51
CA LYS A 532 30.22 26.74 35.45
C LYS A 532 29.74 25.39 35.90
N ALA A 533 28.47 25.06 35.55
CA ALA A 533 27.94 23.72 35.69
C ALA A 533 27.12 23.36 34.46
N THR A 534 27.19 22.11 34.07
CA THR A 534 26.31 21.50 33.11
C THR A 534 25.21 20.77 33.87
N ILE A 535 23.96 21.10 33.53
CA ILE A 535 22.77 20.45 34.08
C ILE A 535 22.25 19.55 33.00
N THR A 536 22.02 18.28 33.32
CA THR A 536 21.51 17.27 32.37
C THR A 536 20.20 16.73 32.92
N ASP A 537 19.17 16.71 32.07
CA ASP A 537 17.98 15.91 32.30
C ASP A 537 18.25 14.46 31.86
N PRO A 538 18.37 13.51 32.77
CA PRO A 538 18.69 12.14 32.42
C PRO A 538 17.59 11.42 31.63
N SER A 539 16.35 11.92 31.64
CA SER A 539 15.22 11.36 30.90
C SER A 539 15.28 11.70 29.41
N THR A 540 15.77 12.90 29.07
CA THR A 540 15.86 13.43 27.70
C THR A 540 17.27 13.50 27.16
N GLY A 541 18.28 13.46 28.06
CA GLY A 541 19.67 13.72 27.74
C GLY A 541 19.97 15.18 27.43
N CYS A 542 19.00 16.09 27.62
CA CYS A 542 19.18 17.49 27.34
C CYS A 542 20.06 18.16 28.39
N MET A 543 20.99 18.98 27.91
CA MET A 543 21.98 19.62 28.75
C MET A 543 21.91 21.14 28.61
N ARG A 544 22.13 21.82 29.71
CA ARG A 544 22.26 23.26 29.75
C ARG A 544 23.46 23.67 30.60
N ASP A 545 24.28 24.50 30.02
CA ASP A 545 25.34 25.17 30.77
C ASP A 545 24.79 26.37 31.50
N THR A 546 25.07 26.46 32.78
CA THR A 546 24.83 27.65 33.59
C THR A 546 26.14 28.15 34.19
N PHE A 547 26.25 29.44 34.40
CA PHE A 547 27.49 30.05 34.90
C PHE A 547 27.22 31.26 35.77
N MET A 548 28.15 31.53 36.63
CA MET A 548 28.19 32.72 37.49
C MET A 548 29.60 33.30 37.45
N ILE A 549 29.70 34.61 37.21
CA ILE A 549 30.97 35.31 37.21
C ILE A 549 31.36 35.58 38.66
N VAL A 550 32.63 35.29 38.99
CA VAL A 550 33.21 35.49 40.32
C VAL A 550 34.46 36.36 40.22
N THR A 551 34.51 37.37 41.04
CA THR A 551 35.70 38.23 41.19
C THR A 551 36.53 37.72 42.35
N ILE A 552 37.74 37.32 42.07
CA ILE A 552 38.69 36.78 43.06
C ILE A 552 39.68 37.85 43.43
N GLN A 553 39.55 38.28 44.62
CA GLN A 553 40.51 39.27 45.25
C GLN A 553 41.83 38.62 45.56
N GLU A 554 42.90 39.35 45.34
CA GLU A 554 44.22 38.87 45.65
C GLU A 554 44.38 38.59 47.16
N LYS A 555 44.79 37.35 47.40
CA LYS A 555 45.22 37.05 48.76
C LYS A 555 46.63 37.72 49.05
N PRO A 556 46.83 38.08 50.24
CA PRO A 556 48.15 38.58 50.60
C PRO A 556 49.24 37.54 50.24
N ASN A 557 50.35 37.98 49.68
CA ASN A 557 51.49 37.11 49.51
C ASN A 557 51.91 36.52 50.81
N ALA A 558 51.90 35.21 50.89
CA ALA A 558 52.30 34.45 52.08
C ALA A 558 53.26 33.33 51.70
N ASP A 559 53.91 33.44 50.54
CA ASP A 559 54.87 32.45 50.11
C ASP A 559 55.95 32.18 51.10
N ILE A 560 55.98 31.00 51.62
CA ILE A 560 56.98 30.57 52.56
C ILE A 560 58.20 30.10 51.79
N TYR A 561 59.22 30.80 51.85
CA TYR A 561 60.55 30.46 51.31
C TYR A 561 61.31 29.59 52.30
N GLY A 562 61.69 28.38 51.87
CA GLY A 562 62.38 27.38 52.63
C GLY A 562 62.50 26.07 51.93
N LYS A 563 63.28 25.12 52.45
CA LYS A 563 63.46 23.82 51.82
C LYS A 563 62.13 23.03 51.85
N LYS A 564 61.72 22.59 50.69
CA LYS A 564 60.42 21.88 50.49
C LYS A 564 60.47 20.35 50.59
N ASN A 565 61.61 19.79 50.35
CA ASN A 565 61.87 18.38 50.48
C ASN A 565 62.90 18.13 51.58
N ILE A 566 62.40 17.59 52.64
CA ILE A 566 63.23 17.33 53.80
C ILE A 566 63.11 15.84 54.06
N CYS A 567 64.30 15.23 54.09
CA CYS A 567 64.35 13.83 54.56
C CYS A 567 64.45 13.87 56.13
N GLU A 568 64.10 12.78 56.71
CA GLU A 568 63.98 12.46 58.11
C GLU A 568 65.25 12.88 58.82
N ASP A 569 65.85 13.61 59.13
CA ASP A 569 67.06 14.05 59.86
C ASP A 569 67.58 15.45 59.55
N THR A 570 66.81 16.38 59.06
CA THR A 570 67.23 17.71 58.70
C THR A 570 67.18 18.63 59.96
N PRO A 571 68.31 19.34 60.29
CA PRO A 571 68.37 20.31 61.41
C PRO A 571 67.45 21.52 61.09
N MET A 572 67.26 22.39 62.09
CA MET A 572 66.49 23.66 62.04
C MET A 572 66.44 24.29 60.65
N SER A 573 65.25 24.56 60.08
CA SER A 573 65.07 25.21 58.78
C SER A 573 64.54 26.66 59.00
N THR A 574 65.04 27.58 58.21
CA THR A 574 64.57 28.94 58.18
C THR A 574 63.43 29.05 57.11
N TYR A 575 62.33 29.64 57.50
CA TYR A 575 61.22 29.95 56.59
C TYR A 575 60.99 31.46 56.65
N LYS A 576 60.78 32.08 55.52
CA LYS A 576 60.53 33.48 55.38
C LYS A 576 59.48 33.76 54.37
N VAL A 577 58.85 34.90 54.51
CA VAL A 577 57.96 35.50 53.51
C VAL A 577 58.60 36.75 52.97
N GLU A 578 58.23 37.12 51.72
CA GLU A 578 58.57 38.44 51.20
C GLU A 578 57.73 39.48 51.94
N ALA A 579 58.40 40.36 52.68
CA ALA A 579 57.70 41.38 53.48
C ALA A 579 57.00 42.41 52.57
N ILE A 580 55.67 42.52 52.63
CA ILE A 580 54.86 43.48 51.89
C ILE A 580 54.32 44.50 52.93
N PRO A 581 54.56 45.81 52.70
CA PRO A 581 54.06 46.88 53.63
C PRO A 581 52.52 46.84 53.71
N GLY A 582 51.99 46.94 54.94
CA GLY A 582 50.54 46.91 55.18
C GLY A 582 49.90 45.53 55.42
N LEU A 583 50.66 44.50 55.28
CA LEU A 583 50.18 43.13 55.63
C LEU A 583 50.58 42.77 57.09
N SER A 584 49.74 41.98 57.69
CA SER A 584 50.03 41.38 58.98
C SER A 584 50.28 39.86 58.81
N TYR A 585 51.27 39.34 59.52
CA TYR A 585 51.69 37.93 59.44
C TYR A 585 51.45 37.21 60.77
N PHE A 586 51.18 35.91 60.68
CA PHE A 586 51.11 35.05 61.88
C PHE A 586 51.52 33.60 61.53
N TRP A 587 52.63 33.14 62.05
CA TRP A 587 53.19 31.84 61.86
C TRP A 587 52.70 30.82 62.86
N THR A 588 52.42 29.64 62.38
CA THR A 588 52.05 28.45 63.21
C THR A 588 52.71 27.20 62.64
N VAL A 589 52.98 26.26 63.49
CA VAL A 589 53.40 24.90 63.11
C VAL A 589 52.54 23.87 63.83
N SER A 590 52.48 22.60 63.32
CA SER A 590 51.80 21.51 64.00
C SER A 590 52.35 21.32 65.46
N THR A 591 51.58 20.60 66.26
CA THR A 591 51.94 20.31 67.65
C THR A 591 53.17 19.43 67.78
N THR A 592 53.62 18.84 66.68
CA THR A 592 54.81 17.97 66.59
C THR A 592 56.04 18.69 66.15
N SER A 593 55.93 19.98 65.85
CA SER A 593 57.01 20.85 65.42
C SER A 593 57.03 22.14 66.27
N THR A 594 58.14 22.79 66.34
CA THR A 594 58.32 23.96 67.25
C THR A 594 58.88 25.17 66.48
N ILE A 595 58.18 26.31 66.56
CA ILE A 595 58.73 27.60 66.15
C ILE A 595 59.62 28.12 67.21
N ILE A 596 60.80 28.55 66.75
CA ILE A 596 61.83 29.11 67.67
C ILE A 596 61.89 30.62 67.41
N GLY A 597 61.37 31.47 68.31
CA GLY A 597 61.32 32.90 68.24
C GLY A 597 59.91 33.51 68.03
N PRO A 598 59.79 34.83 67.69
CA PRO A 598 58.51 35.49 67.46
C PRO A 598 57.75 34.94 66.22
N ARG A 599 56.38 34.90 66.30
CA ARG A 599 55.51 34.36 65.25
C ARG A 599 54.90 35.36 64.31
N ASN A 600 55.16 36.65 64.55
CA ASN A 600 54.57 37.76 63.81
C ASN A 600 55.57 38.56 62.96
N LEU A 601 56.74 37.98 62.72
CA LEU A 601 57.72 38.52 61.79
C LEU A 601 57.64 37.92 60.39
N ASP A 602 58.38 38.51 59.44
CA ASP A 602 58.45 38.03 58.01
C ASP A 602 59.27 36.73 57.85
N SER A 603 59.84 36.23 58.92
CA SER A 603 60.68 35.02 58.96
C SER A 603 60.57 34.26 60.28
N VAL A 604 60.77 32.92 60.24
CA VAL A 604 60.70 32.07 61.42
C VAL A 604 61.63 30.88 61.27
N LEU A 605 62.12 30.39 62.38
CA LEU A 605 62.91 29.18 62.47
C LEU A 605 62.06 28.02 63.00
N VAL A 606 62.14 26.88 62.33
CA VAL A 606 61.32 25.68 62.70
C VAL A 606 62.19 24.45 62.85
N ARG A 607 61.93 23.71 63.90
CA ARG A 607 62.53 22.37 64.17
C ARG A 607 61.45 21.30 63.86
N TRP A 608 61.79 20.36 62.98
CA TRP A 608 60.94 19.22 62.59
C TRP A 608 61.32 17.95 63.36
N THR A 609 60.39 17.29 63.98
CA THR A 609 60.71 16.23 64.94
C THR A 609 60.14 14.89 64.65
N LYS A 610 59.33 14.67 63.58
CA LYS A 610 58.67 13.43 63.31
C LYS A 610 58.65 13.12 61.83
N VAL A 611 58.86 11.83 61.51
CA VAL A 611 58.75 11.28 60.17
C VAL A 611 57.26 11.34 59.64
N GLY A 612 57.09 11.84 58.50
CA GLY A 612 55.78 12.04 57.89
C GLY A 612 55.56 13.46 57.44
N LYS A 613 54.39 13.83 57.11
CA LYS A 613 54.00 15.15 56.67
C LYS A 613 53.89 16.10 57.89
N ASP A 614 54.68 17.14 57.88
CA ASP A 614 54.54 18.22 58.88
C ASP A 614 54.35 19.60 58.19
N ILE A 615 53.79 20.56 58.86
CA ILE A 615 53.31 21.76 58.26
C ILE A 615 53.77 22.97 59.03
N ILE A 616 54.46 23.95 58.37
CA ILE A 616 54.51 25.30 58.79
C ILE A 616 53.45 26.16 58.12
N SER A 617 52.70 26.91 58.87
CA SER A 617 51.65 27.74 58.34
C SER A 617 51.88 29.17 58.64
N LEU A 618 51.65 29.99 57.70
CA LEU A 618 51.65 31.45 57.78
C LEU A 618 50.27 31.98 57.43
N ARG A 619 49.71 32.78 58.30
CA ARG A 619 48.55 33.62 57.96
C ARG A 619 49.05 35.02 57.68
N ALA A 620 48.92 35.44 56.42
CA ALA A 620 48.98 36.81 56.00
C ALA A 620 47.60 37.41 55.89
N THR A 621 47.33 38.56 56.33
CA THR A 621 46.06 39.25 56.27
C THR A 621 46.23 40.59 55.60
N ASN A 622 45.44 40.90 54.60
CA ASN A 622 45.30 42.22 54.05
C ASN A 622 44.09 42.92 54.73
N PRO A 623 44.35 43.88 55.63
CA PRO A 623 43.24 44.48 56.35
C PRO A 623 42.31 45.32 55.52
N LEU A 624 42.68 45.72 54.29
CA LEU A 624 41.83 46.49 53.37
C LEU A 624 40.79 45.65 52.63
N THR A 625 41.20 44.46 52.26
CA THR A 625 40.28 43.56 51.48
C THR A 625 39.64 42.54 52.38
N GLY A 626 40.12 42.37 53.62
CA GLY A 626 39.72 41.26 54.49
C GLY A 626 40.28 39.93 54.08
N CYS A 627 40.96 39.85 52.94
CA CYS A 627 41.54 38.60 52.43
C CYS A 627 42.68 38.13 53.31
N THR A 628 42.66 36.87 53.64
CA THR A 628 43.69 36.18 54.34
C THR A 628 44.35 35.15 53.47
N ASN A 629 45.63 34.99 53.59
CA ASN A 629 46.37 33.88 53.02
C ASN A 629 46.95 33.02 54.11
N ASP A 630 46.43 31.82 54.25
CA ASP A 630 47.01 30.81 55.11
C ASP A 630 47.88 29.94 54.23
N THR A 631 49.11 30.01 54.32
CA THR A 631 50.08 29.22 53.61
C THR A 631 50.70 28.21 54.53
N SER A 632 50.96 27.09 54.05
CA SER A 632 51.71 26.02 54.75
C SER A 632 52.70 25.37 53.84
N LEU A 633 53.78 24.96 54.33
CA LEU A 633 54.78 24.24 53.61
C LEU A 633 54.82 22.82 54.13
N THR A 634 54.56 21.88 53.20
CA THR A 634 54.54 20.41 53.49
C THR A 634 55.50 19.68 52.58
N ILE A 635 56.05 18.57 53.03
CA ILE A 635 56.89 17.66 52.22
C ILE A 635 56.08 16.48 51.86
N THR A 636 56.03 16.16 50.58
CA THR A 636 55.07 15.19 50.05
C THR A 636 55.62 14.08 49.13
N VAL A 637 54.91 12.94 48.99
CA VAL A 637 55.10 11.81 48.07
C VAL A 637 53.86 11.73 47.10
N ASN A 638 54.07 11.50 45.81
CA ASN A 638 53.15 11.73 44.72
C ASN A 638 52.30 10.51 44.22
N PRO A 639 51.02 10.67 43.62
CA PRO A 639 50.14 9.61 43.09
C PRO A 639 50.14 9.41 41.57
N LYS A 640 49.46 8.34 41.09
CA LYS A 640 49.39 7.86 39.70
C LYS A 640 48.12 8.28 38.87
N PRO A 641 48.17 8.33 37.52
CA PRO A 641 47.04 8.72 36.64
C PRO A 641 46.00 7.62 36.34
N ARG A 642 44.87 7.92 35.69
CA ARG A 642 43.80 6.98 35.36
C ARG A 642 43.07 7.38 34.03
N PRO A 643 43.44 6.79 32.87
CA PRO A 643 42.73 7.02 31.58
C PRO A 643 41.37 6.29 31.48
N TYR A 644 40.47 6.75 30.53
CA TYR A 644 39.28 6.01 30.07
C TYR A 644 38.96 6.34 28.62
N ILE A 645 38.55 5.29 27.81
CA ILE A 645 38.34 5.41 26.39
C ILE A 645 36.89 5.73 26.04
N THR A 646 36.67 6.65 25.06
CA THR A 646 35.40 7.02 24.52
C THR A 646 35.38 6.84 22.97
N GLY A 647 34.23 6.38 22.41
CA GLY A 647 34.08 6.17 20.98
C GLY A 647 32.83 5.34 20.65
N LYS A 648 32.61 5.00 19.38
CA LYS A 648 31.50 4.18 18.94
C LYS A 648 31.66 2.71 19.34
N SER A 649 30.70 2.17 20.06
CA SER A 649 30.69 0.75 20.45
C SER A 649 30.11 -0.16 19.36
N LEU A 650 29.50 0.40 18.29
CA LEU A 650 28.92 -0.34 17.18
C LEU A 650 29.32 0.30 15.84
N VAL A 651 29.90 -0.49 14.94
CA VAL A 651 30.41 -0.08 13.64
C VAL A 651 30.12 -1.16 12.60
N LYS A 652 30.29 -0.84 11.30
CA LYS A 652 30.10 -1.80 10.21
C LYS A 652 31.42 -2.28 9.65
N GLU A 653 31.41 -3.48 9.08
CA GLU A 653 32.54 -4.01 8.30
C GLU A 653 32.92 -3.05 7.18
N GLY A 654 34.20 -2.76 7.09
CA GLY A 654 34.74 -1.84 6.09
C GLY A 654 34.66 -0.34 6.48
N ASP A 655 34.08 0.01 7.61
CA ASP A 655 34.14 1.37 8.11
C ASP A 655 35.59 1.78 8.30
N THR A 656 35.94 2.96 7.82
CA THR A 656 37.30 3.48 7.91
C THR A 656 37.36 4.79 8.71
N ASN A 657 38.51 5.04 9.32
CA ASN A 657 38.77 6.28 10.04
C ASN A 657 37.86 6.53 11.25
N ILE A 658 37.49 5.47 11.98
CA ILE A 658 36.71 5.57 13.22
C ILE A 658 37.58 6.05 14.37
N VAL A 659 37.13 7.07 15.07
CA VAL A 659 37.89 7.77 16.12
C VAL A 659 37.53 7.25 17.49
N TYR A 660 38.58 6.97 18.32
CA TYR A 660 38.49 6.71 19.75
C TYR A 660 39.43 7.68 20.47
N ALA A 661 39.06 8.17 21.65
CA ALA A 661 39.80 9.18 22.38
C ALA A 661 39.73 8.98 23.88
N VAL A 662 40.69 9.51 24.56
CA VAL A 662 40.72 9.71 26.03
C VAL A 662 40.78 11.18 26.37
N PRO A 663 40.37 11.62 27.57
CA PRO A 663 40.59 12.98 28.03
C PRO A 663 42.08 13.33 27.97
N PHE A 664 42.36 14.46 27.37
CA PHE A 664 43.74 14.94 27.28
C PHE A 664 44.23 15.50 28.62
N ASN A 665 45.32 14.97 29.15
CA ASN A 665 46.00 15.48 30.32
C ASN A 665 47.36 16.06 29.92
N GLN A 666 47.52 17.36 30.16
CA GLN A 666 48.76 18.07 29.79
C GLN A 666 50.00 17.52 30.47
N GLY A 667 50.97 17.10 29.70
CA GLY A 667 52.22 16.50 30.17
C GLY A 667 52.19 15.01 30.39
N SER A 668 51.07 14.35 30.00
CA SER A 668 50.99 12.90 29.86
C SER A 668 51.33 12.43 28.45
N MET A 669 51.85 11.22 28.32
CA MET A 669 52.09 10.50 27.09
C MET A 669 51.12 9.30 26.98
N TYR A 670 50.61 9.05 25.80
CA TYR A 670 49.65 8.00 25.55
C TYR A 670 50.13 7.01 24.51
N SER A 671 49.78 5.72 24.63
CA SER A 671 50.08 4.66 23.71
C SER A 671 48.85 3.80 23.48
N TRP A 672 48.43 3.65 22.24
CA TRP A 672 47.25 2.88 21.82
C TRP A 672 47.63 1.55 21.19
N ASN A 673 46.86 0.48 21.53
CA ASN A 673 47.02 -0.85 20.97
C ASN A 673 45.66 -1.44 20.61
N ILE A 674 45.67 -2.34 19.63
CA ILE A 674 44.56 -3.25 19.38
C ILE A 674 44.92 -4.58 20.02
N LEU A 675 44.17 -4.99 21.03
CA LEU A 675 44.39 -6.20 21.78
C LEU A 675 43.81 -7.45 21.08
N SER A 676 42.69 -7.26 20.39
CA SER A 676 42.03 -8.35 19.65
C SER A 676 41.04 -7.81 18.62
N GLY A 677 40.65 -8.64 17.61
CA GLY A 677 39.73 -8.32 16.52
C GLY A 677 40.43 -7.89 15.25
N ASP A 678 39.66 -7.86 14.15
CA ASP A 678 40.18 -7.52 12.82
C ASP A 678 40.03 -6.01 12.57
N ALA A 679 41.05 -5.27 12.94
CA ALA A 679 41.12 -3.83 12.76
C ALA A 679 42.57 -3.38 12.62
N ARG A 680 42.75 -2.16 12.14
CA ARG A 680 44.05 -1.57 11.96
C ARG A 680 44.05 -0.12 12.42
N ILE A 681 45.05 0.23 13.20
CA ILE A 681 45.33 1.63 13.51
C ILE A 681 45.78 2.33 12.24
N ARG A 682 45.02 3.36 11.83
CA ARG A 682 45.34 4.21 10.67
C ARG A 682 46.32 5.30 11.06
N ASN A 683 46.05 5.98 12.11
CA ASN A 683 46.89 6.98 12.77
C ASN A 683 46.47 7.14 14.24
N GLN A 684 47.38 7.62 15.04
CA GLN A 684 47.14 7.96 16.44
C GLN A 684 47.82 9.28 16.78
N ASP A 685 47.15 10.06 17.62
CA ASP A 685 47.61 11.27 18.21
C ASP A 685 47.80 11.07 19.71
N GLN A 686 48.23 12.12 20.44
CA GLN A 686 48.52 12.03 21.87
C GLN A 686 47.35 11.42 22.68
N TYR A 687 46.12 11.77 22.39
CA TYR A 687 44.95 11.37 23.18
C TYR A 687 43.84 10.69 22.37
N GLN A 688 44.07 10.42 21.06
CA GLN A 688 43.09 9.78 20.20
C GLN A 688 43.74 8.80 19.22
N VAL A 689 42.94 7.88 18.74
CA VAL A 689 43.31 6.90 17.73
C VAL A 689 42.22 6.74 16.67
N ASN A 690 42.61 6.63 15.43
CA ASN A 690 41.75 6.36 14.31
C ASN A 690 42.00 4.93 13.86
N ILE A 691 40.95 4.15 13.74
CA ILE A 691 41.02 2.77 13.29
C ILE A 691 40.16 2.49 12.07
N ASP A 692 40.66 1.58 11.24
CA ASP A 692 39.88 1.00 10.13
C ASP A 692 39.37 -0.37 10.57
N ILE A 693 38.11 -0.62 10.26
CA ILE A 693 37.39 -1.78 10.73
C ILE A 693 37.44 -2.88 9.66
N GLY A 694 37.82 -4.08 10.06
CA GLY A 694 37.82 -5.24 9.22
C GLY A 694 36.55 -6.07 9.34
N LYS A 695 36.68 -7.39 9.53
CA LYS A 695 35.57 -8.37 9.55
C LYS A 695 34.66 -8.24 10.78
N PRO A 696 33.42 -8.73 10.67
CA PRO A 696 32.48 -8.76 11.80
C PRO A 696 33.06 -9.52 13.03
N GLY A 697 32.81 -8.99 14.20
CA GLY A 697 33.29 -9.53 15.47
C GLY A 697 33.44 -8.47 16.54
N ILE A 698 34.20 -8.77 17.58
CA ILE A 698 34.51 -7.83 18.65
C ILE A 698 35.99 -7.42 18.51
N ILE A 699 36.26 -6.10 18.47
CA ILE A 699 37.56 -5.52 18.52
C ILE A 699 37.78 -4.97 19.93
N MET A 700 38.93 -5.22 20.51
CA MET A 700 39.32 -4.64 21.81
C MET A 700 40.54 -3.74 21.62
N ILE A 701 40.40 -2.49 22.03
CA ILE A 701 41.50 -1.51 22.03
C ILE A 701 41.92 -1.14 23.43
N GLU A 702 43.17 -0.78 23.61
CA GLU A 702 43.78 -0.36 24.88
C GLU A 702 44.53 0.96 24.73
N VAL A 703 44.50 1.79 25.78
CA VAL A 703 45.35 2.98 25.93
C VAL A 703 46.15 2.95 27.23
N THR A 704 47.39 3.36 27.19
CA THR A 704 48.26 3.54 28.36
C THR A 704 48.68 4.99 28.50
N GLU A 705 48.50 5.57 29.68
CA GLU A 705 48.88 6.96 30.04
C GLU A 705 50.03 6.97 31.05
N SER A 706 51.05 7.83 30.85
CA SER A 706 52.13 8.11 31.79
C SER A 706 52.24 9.62 32.05
N ASN A 707 52.26 10.03 33.34
CA ASN A 707 52.27 11.45 33.69
C ASN A 707 53.73 11.99 33.90
N LYS A 708 53.84 13.31 34.09
CA LYS A 708 55.13 14.04 34.26
C LYS A 708 55.95 13.67 35.50
N TYR A 709 55.47 12.73 36.29
CA TYR A 709 56.15 12.22 37.53
C TYR A 709 56.46 10.74 37.39
N ASP A 710 56.50 10.20 36.16
CA ASP A 710 56.83 8.81 35.80
C ASP A 710 55.85 7.72 36.32
N CYS A 711 54.59 8.07 36.49
CA CYS A 711 53.51 7.13 36.84
C CYS A 711 52.61 6.81 35.67
N ALA A 712 52.34 5.49 35.41
CA ALA A 712 51.52 5.02 34.29
C ALA A 712 50.33 4.12 34.67
N SER A 713 49.27 4.09 33.84
CA SER A 713 48.09 3.25 33.97
C SER A 713 47.36 3.04 32.60
N SER A 714 46.55 1.98 32.44
CA SER A 714 45.86 1.61 31.19
C SER A 714 44.35 1.41 31.35
N ASP A 715 43.61 1.53 30.22
CA ASP A 715 42.20 1.24 30.10
C ASP A 715 41.90 0.55 28.75
N THR A 716 40.78 -0.23 28.65
CA THR A 716 40.37 -1.01 27.47
C THR A 716 38.95 -0.75 27.06
N PHE A 717 38.63 -0.85 25.73
CA PHE A 717 37.31 -0.60 25.16
C PHE A 717 36.93 -1.64 24.07
N ASN A 718 35.67 -2.14 24.13
CA ASN A 718 35.16 -3.14 23.20
C ASN A 718 34.28 -2.50 22.11
N ILE A 719 34.47 -2.93 20.85
CA ILE A 719 33.75 -2.43 19.67
C ILE A 719 33.13 -3.61 18.95
N SER A 720 31.84 -3.55 18.69
CA SER A 720 31.11 -4.58 17.94
C SER A 720 31.03 -4.21 16.46
N VAL A 721 31.40 -5.15 15.58
CA VAL A 721 31.41 -4.94 14.13
C VAL A 721 30.27 -5.75 13.49
N GLN A 722 29.38 -5.07 12.75
CA GLN A 722 28.33 -5.69 11.94
C GLN A 722 28.80 -5.88 10.51
N SER A 723 28.29 -6.92 9.83
CA SER A 723 28.61 -7.20 8.42
C SER A 723 28.14 -6.06 7.52
N ALA A 724 28.96 -5.69 6.55
CA ALA A 724 28.65 -4.68 5.53
C ALA A 724 27.81 -5.22 4.37
N SER A 725 27.49 -6.54 4.37
CA SER A 725 26.67 -7.12 3.34
C SER A 725 25.23 -6.57 3.42
N GLY A 726 25.06 -5.44 2.77
CA GLY A 726 23.79 -5.08 2.21
C GLY A 726 23.47 -6.11 1.15
N ILE A 727 22.60 -7.03 1.44
CA ILE A 727 22.01 -7.86 0.42
C ILE A 727 21.08 -6.94 -0.36
N ASP A 728 21.46 -6.69 -1.61
CA ASP A 728 20.51 -6.42 -2.67
C ASP A 728 19.66 -7.68 -2.85
N ASP A 729 18.66 -7.82 -2.02
CA ASP A 729 17.54 -8.70 -2.29
C ASP A 729 16.32 -7.80 -2.42
N GLU A 730 15.86 -7.71 -3.66
CA GLU A 730 14.55 -7.21 -4.03
C GLU A 730 13.47 -7.93 -3.19
N HIS A 731 13.30 -7.49 -1.97
CA HIS A 731 12.17 -7.93 -1.16
C HIS A 731 10.95 -7.14 -1.57
N PHE A 732 10.31 -7.70 -2.57
CA PHE A 732 9.01 -7.26 -3.02
C PHE A 732 8.00 -7.51 -1.91
N MET A 733 7.67 -6.47 -1.18
CA MET A 733 6.63 -6.53 -0.15
C MET A 733 5.61 -5.42 -0.37
N LEU A 734 4.34 -5.81 -0.29
CA LEU A 734 3.21 -4.97 -0.59
C LEU A 734 2.26 -4.92 0.57
N ILE A 735 1.86 -3.71 0.91
CA ILE A 735 0.84 -3.46 1.91
C ILE A 735 -0.23 -2.59 1.25
N TYR A 736 -1.44 -3.12 1.09
CA TYR A 736 -2.53 -2.41 0.43
C TYR A 736 -3.91 -2.81 0.98
N PRO A 737 -4.88 -1.94 0.94
CA PRO A 737 -4.82 -0.51 0.64
C PRO A 737 -4.11 0.27 1.75
N ASN A 738 -3.44 1.35 1.40
CA ASN A 738 -2.86 2.27 2.36
C ASN A 738 -2.87 3.70 1.77
N PRO A 739 -3.72 4.62 2.27
CA PRO A 739 -4.61 4.45 3.44
C PRO A 739 -5.72 3.41 3.26
N ILE A 740 -6.28 2.95 4.37
CA ILE A 740 -7.38 1.98 4.43
C ILE A 740 -8.53 2.52 5.28
N GLU A 741 -9.77 2.23 4.90
CA GLU A 741 -10.95 2.57 5.71
C GLU A 741 -11.11 1.63 6.91
N HIS A 742 -11.64 2.19 8.00
CA HIS A 742 -12.01 1.42 9.19
C HIS A 742 -12.97 0.26 8.83
N SER A 743 -12.84 -0.86 9.52
CA SER A 743 -13.58 -2.10 9.26
C SER A 743 -13.33 -2.75 7.89
N SER A 744 -12.20 -2.46 7.28
CA SER A 744 -11.75 -3.05 6.02
C SER A 744 -10.63 -4.08 6.24
N ILE A 745 -10.17 -4.71 5.17
CA ILE A 745 -9.08 -5.70 5.23
C ILE A 745 -7.83 -5.13 4.57
N LEU A 746 -6.81 -4.93 5.38
CA LEU A 746 -5.47 -4.63 4.91
C LEU A 746 -4.77 -5.92 4.48
N THR A 747 -4.21 -5.93 3.31
CA THR A 747 -3.48 -7.10 2.78
C THR A 747 -1.99 -6.81 2.65
N ILE A 748 -1.18 -7.71 3.16
CA ILE A 748 0.27 -7.72 3.00
C ILE A 748 0.61 -8.88 2.07
N LYS A 749 1.29 -8.60 0.96
CA LYS A 749 1.80 -9.62 0.04
C LYS A 749 3.32 -9.57 -0.03
N GLY A 750 3.93 -10.71 -0.05
CA GLY A 750 5.37 -10.85 -0.15
C GLY A 750 5.80 -12.31 -0.11
N ASN A 751 7.07 -12.53 -0.42
CA ASN A 751 7.61 -13.88 -0.36
C ASN A 751 8.09 -14.19 1.07
N GLU A 752 7.88 -15.44 1.51
CA GLU A 752 8.41 -15.97 2.78
C GLU A 752 7.92 -15.22 4.04
N LEU A 753 6.66 -14.78 4.03
CA LEU A 753 6.03 -14.14 5.18
C LEU A 753 5.87 -15.11 6.35
N LEU A 754 6.32 -14.74 7.54
CA LEU A 754 6.18 -15.52 8.78
C LEU A 754 5.10 -14.97 9.70
N SER A 755 5.02 -13.67 9.85
CA SER A 755 3.95 -13.00 10.61
C SER A 755 3.96 -11.50 10.36
N ALA A 756 2.84 -10.84 10.66
CA ALA A 756 2.76 -9.39 10.77
C ALA A 756 2.19 -9.02 12.15
N GLU A 757 2.72 -7.98 12.74
CA GLU A 757 2.24 -7.40 13.99
C GLU A 757 1.84 -5.95 13.74
N LEU A 758 0.64 -5.58 14.15
CA LEU A 758 0.12 -4.22 14.04
C LEU A 758 0.26 -3.50 15.38
N TRP A 759 0.82 -2.31 15.36
CA TRP A 759 1.11 -1.52 16.54
C TRP A 759 0.56 -0.11 16.40
N THR A 760 0.05 0.47 17.47
CA THR A 760 -0.22 1.91 17.51
C THR A 760 1.12 2.68 17.51
N ILE A 761 1.08 3.95 17.13
CA ILE A 761 2.26 4.83 17.20
C ILE A 761 2.75 5.05 18.63
N MET A 762 1.93 4.77 19.64
CA MET A 762 2.26 4.84 21.05
C MET A 762 2.96 3.56 21.57
N GLY A 763 3.14 2.55 20.68
CA GLY A 763 3.85 1.31 21.00
C GLY A 763 2.97 0.21 21.61
N GLU A 764 1.64 0.32 21.50
CA GLU A 764 0.71 -0.73 21.92
C GLU A 764 0.52 -1.74 20.79
N ASN A 765 0.63 -3.02 21.08
CA ASN A 765 0.43 -4.09 20.10
C ASN A 765 -1.06 -4.42 19.96
N ILE A 766 -1.62 -4.17 18.80
CA ILE A 766 -3.03 -4.43 18.46
C ILE A 766 -3.26 -5.92 18.17
N GLY A 767 -2.28 -6.55 17.56
CA GLY A 767 -2.39 -7.97 17.22
C GLY A 767 -1.24 -8.52 16.41
N LYS A 768 -1.15 -9.84 16.42
CA LYS A 768 -0.21 -10.61 15.62
C LYS A 768 -0.98 -11.49 14.64
N TYR A 769 -0.64 -11.42 13.38
CA TYR A 769 -1.32 -12.07 12.27
C TYR A 769 -0.37 -13.03 11.56
N LEU A 770 -0.87 -14.17 11.20
CA LEU A 770 -0.12 -15.21 10.51
C LEU A 770 -0.54 -15.24 9.03
N PRO A 771 0.32 -15.70 8.13
CA PRO A 771 -0.02 -15.80 6.72
C PRO A 771 -1.15 -16.80 6.48
N GLN A 772 -2.06 -16.42 5.58
CA GLN A 772 -3.17 -17.26 5.13
C GLN A 772 -2.71 -18.23 4.03
N ASN A 773 -1.61 -17.89 3.35
CA ASN A 773 -0.88 -18.72 2.39
C ASN A 773 0.57 -18.23 2.33
N ASP A 774 1.46 -18.92 1.61
CA ASP A 774 2.90 -18.63 1.57
C ASP A 774 3.27 -17.21 1.11
N HIS A 775 2.29 -16.41 0.66
CA HIS A 775 2.54 -15.11 0.06
C HIS A 775 1.64 -13.97 0.55
N SER A 776 0.74 -14.21 1.52
CA SER A 776 -0.14 -13.14 2.00
C SER A 776 -0.59 -13.25 3.45
N ILE A 777 -0.72 -12.09 4.09
CA ILE A 777 -1.32 -11.90 5.41
C ILE A 777 -2.45 -10.87 5.27
N SER A 778 -3.62 -11.17 5.82
CA SER A 778 -4.76 -10.25 5.89
C SER A 778 -5.00 -9.80 7.32
N ILE A 779 -5.19 -8.51 7.50
CA ILE A 779 -5.42 -7.86 8.80
C ILE A 779 -6.76 -7.13 8.72
N SER A 780 -7.70 -7.49 9.58
CA SER A 780 -8.94 -6.71 9.73
C SER A 780 -8.68 -5.45 10.55
N THR A 781 -9.17 -4.32 10.08
CA THR A 781 -9.07 -3.04 10.78
C THR A 781 -10.26 -2.71 11.65
N GLU A 782 -11.17 -3.66 11.87
CA GLU A 782 -12.42 -3.48 12.63
C GLU A 782 -12.21 -3.05 14.10
N SER A 783 -11.11 -3.50 14.70
CA SER A 783 -10.71 -3.15 16.07
C SER A 783 -9.81 -1.91 16.16
N CYS A 784 -9.48 -1.27 15.05
CA CYS A 784 -8.56 -0.14 15.01
C CYS A 784 -9.33 1.18 14.99
N THR A 785 -8.85 2.19 15.70
CA THR A 785 -9.36 3.57 15.58
C THR A 785 -8.67 4.30 14.43
N SER A 786 -9.30 5.35 13.90
CA SER A 786 -8.64 6.18 12.87
C SER A 786 -7.31 6.73 13.37
N GLY A 787 -6.27 6.57 12.57
CA GLY A 787 -4.92 6.99 12.92
C GLY A 787 -3.82 6.27 12.15
N MET A 788 -2.58 6.62 12.47
CA MET A 788 -1.41 5.96 11.90
C MET A 788 -1.01 4.75 12.76
N TYR A 789 -0.71 3.67 12.12
CA TYR A 789 -0.26 2.42 12.74
C TYR A 789 1.08 1.98 12.14
N MET A 790 1.86 1.29 12.95
CA MET A 790 3.10 0.65 12.52
C MET A 790 2.84 -0.83 12.29
N ILE A 791 3.31 -1.35 11.17
CA ILE A 791 3.28 -2.78 10.87
C ILE A 791 4.71 -3.31 10.91
N ARG A 792 4.93 -4.31 11.73
CA ARG A 792 6.17 -5.07 11.76
C ARG A 792 5.93 -6.43 11.12
N ILE A 793 6.60 -6.66 10.00
CA ILE A 793 6.46 -7.88 9.21
C ILE A 793 7.72 -8.71 9.38
N ARG A 794 7.56 -9.97 9.74
CA ARG A 794 8.65 -10.93 9.84
C ARG A 794 8.65 -11.86 8.63
N THR A 795 9.81 -12.02 8.06
CA THR A 795 10.10 -12.98 7.00
C THR A 795 11.25 -13.90 7.44
N ASN A 796 11.55 -14.92 6.68
CA ASN A 796 12.70 -15.80 6.93
C ASN A 796 14.05 -15.06 6.94
N LYS A 797 14.12 -13.88 6.35
CA LYS A 797 15.35 -13.10 6.18
C LYS A 797 15.44 -11.87 7.08
N GLY A 798 14.44 -11.62 7.91
CA GLY A 798 14.46 -10.51 8.86
C GLY A 798 13.11 -9.86 9.12
N CYS A 799 13.15 -8.69 9.76
CA CYS A 799 11.98 -7.88 10.07
C CYS A 799 11.94 -6.61 9.23
N ILE A 800 10.76 -6.30 8.69
CA ILE A 800 10.47 -5.07 7.97
C ILE A 800 9.42 -4.29 8.75
N ASN A 801 9.65 -3.00 8.95
CA ASN A 801 8.67 -2.11 9.55
C ASN A 801 8.09 -1.19 8.47
N SER A 802 6.80 -1.00 8.50
CA SER A 802 6.06 -0.11 7.62
C SER A 802 4.98 0.64 8.39
N SER A 803 4.36 1.62 7.79
CA SER A 803 3.24 2.35 8.38
C SER A 803 2.00 2.26 7.49
N VAL A 804 0.83 2.27 8.12
CA VAL A 804 -0.47 2.31 7.45
C VAL A 804 -1.35 3.36 8.12
N MET A 805 -2.11 4.08 7.30
CA MET A 805 -3.10 5.02 7.77
C MET A 805 -4.48 4.36 7.71
N ILE A 806 -5.19 4.36 8.84
CA ILE A 806 -6.58 3.89 8.95
C ILE A 806 -7.46 5.12 9.14
N HIS A 807 -8.47 5.26 8.29
CA HIS A 807 -9.41 6.39 8.32
C HIS A 807 -10.73 6.02 8.97
#